data_5339bdf7ec31c464bad49a87123e016a
#
_entry.id   5339bdf7ec31c464bad49a87123e016a
#
_cell.length_a   1.000
_cell.length_b   1.000
_cell.length_c   1.000
_cell.angle_alpha   90.00
_cell.angle_beta   90.00
_cell.angle_gamma   90.00
#
_symmetry.space_group_name_H-M   'P 1'
#
loop_
_entity.id
_entity.type
_entity.pdbx_description
1 polymer ?
#
loop_
_entity_poly.entity_id
_entity_poly.type
_entity_poly.pdbx_seq_one_letter_code
_entity_poly.pdbx_strand_id
1 'polypeptide(L)'
;MPAPAPPHHLHLTLANGLRVSLRHAPRLKRCAAVLSVAAGSHDVPLAWPGLAHFLEHLLFLGTERFPTDDGLMAYVQRHGGQVNASTRERTTDFFFELPDATFAGGLERLADMLTHPRLALEDQLREREVLHAEFIAWSQDAQAQQQVALLEGLAVNHPLRGFHAGNRDSLPVERETFQQALQEFHTQFYQSGQMTLSLAGPQSLEALEGLAQRFSEQLTSGSLHPQCAPPPLMQGQAQRYQHIAKDHLHQVITCDAPREALEFLCTWLNASAPGGLLAELKARHLASALQASVLYHFAGQAVLDIDITLSGPAESATQVEALLYDWLSFFAHSDWAALREEFALLAARQQQTQGALALARNDRQDLSEQDAVALEALLESLRLPPSERPWQLPPNNPFLRPPVKEERAGLIRGQTSAHRGLRTFAQDRSRGRRDASGLAFSQALPDDSHEGALYLQWQSAPPHQESALQSLRDNARQAGVEVSFENLGSHWLVKMVGLQEPIPAILEVLALHLSDPQDAPAVPPPMIAIRELLKALPACCTTTTSETASWDSARWQGLGLGFSTAHEAAIKTAAARLPGQPASLNHIAPSLGGQRVWHAVQTDSPEAALLLFCPAPSQSLADEAAWRLLGHLLQAPFYQRLRVELQIGYAVFSSIRQINGQTGLLFGVQSPSLSLEGITDHLHTFLKQLPALIERSDDLGNLALAKQFSAQTLPNAQAAELLWHAHLAGHPSDYLVQLQALIQTCTREALQHAAQQLNEAAGGWRCVANGPRISTTWQAAG
;
A
#
# COMPACT_ATOMS: atom_id res chain seq x y z
N MET A 1 -4.65 -16.48 23.28
CA MET A 1 -5.01 -15.16 23.85
C MET A 1 -6.20 -14.64 23.08
N PRO A 2 -7.12 -13.87 23.66
CA PRO A 2 -8.21 -13.27 22.89
C PRO A 2 -7.62 -12.31 21.83
N ALA A 3 -8.36 -12.15 20.73
CA ALA A 3 -8.03 -11.14 19.71
C ALA A 3 -7.87 -9.75 20.36
N PRO A 4 -7.06 -8.83 19.78
CA PRO A 4 -6.94 -7.49 20.30
C PRO A 4 -8.34 -6.83 20.41
N ALA A 5 -8.56 -6.07 21.46
CA ALA A 5 -9.82 -5.36 21.62
C ALA A 5 -10.02 -4.42 20.41
N PRO A 6 -11.27 -4.30 19.89
CA PRO A 6 -11.55 -3.35 18.83
C PRO A 6 -11.20 -1.93 19.29
N PRO A 7 -10.80 -1.03 18.36
CA PRO A 7 -10.51 0.33 18.72
C PRO A 7 -11.75 1.00 19.32
N HIS A 8 -11.58 1.69 20.44
CA HIS A 8 -12.65 2.52 21.00
C HIS A 8 -12.82 3.76 20.12
N HIS A 9 -14.05 4.07 19.76
CA HIS A 9 -14.36 5.24 18.94
C HIS A 9 -15.40 6.16 19.59
N LEU A 10 -15.33 7.45 19.24
CA LEU A 10 -16.22 8.49 19.68
C LEU A 10 -16.50 9.47 18.53
N HIS A 11 -17.77 9.75 18.29
CA HIS A 11 -18.21 10.81 17.37
C HIS A 11 -18.85 11.95 18.16
N LEU A 12 -18.43 13.18 17.85
CA LEU A 12 -18.99 14.37 18.48
C LEU A 12 -18.99 15.55 17.51
N THR A 13 -19.76 16.57 17.86
CA THR A 13 -19.72 17.86 17.17
C THR A 13 -19.32 18.92 18.17
N LEU A 14 -18.28 19.68 17.86
CA LEU A 14 -17.79 20.75 18.72
C LEU A 14 -18.63 22.02 18.60
N ALA A 15 -18.46 22.97 19.54
CA ALA A 15 -19.30 24.16 19.65
C ALA A 15 -19.30 25.06 18.40
N ASN A 16 -18.20 25.06 17.62
CA ASN A 16 -18.09 25.79 16.36
C ASN A 16 -18.62 25.01 15.13
N GLY A 17 -19.25 23.85 15.34
CA GLY A 17 -19.83 23.03 14.28
C GLY A 17 -18.88 22.01 13.66
N LEU A 18 -17.61 21.94 14.05
CA LEU A 18 -16.67 20.92 13.57
C LEU A 18 -17.15 19.53 14.02
N ARG A 19 -17.35 18.64 13.06
CA ARG A 19 -17.61 17.21 13.32
C ARG A 19 -16.30 16.50 13.58
N VAL A 20 -16.26 15.64 14.59
CA VAL A 20 -15.04 14.96 15.02
C VAL A 20 -15.31 13.46 15.17
N SER A 21 -14.41 12.65 14.62
CA SER A 21 -14.36 11.19 14.79
C SER A 21 -13.02 10.82 15.45
N LEU A 22 -13.08 10.18 16.62
CA LEU A 22 -11.90 9.81 17.40
C LEU A 22 -11.80 8.30 17.49
N ARG A 23 -10.59 7.75 17.30
CA ARG A 23 -10.30 6.31 17.37
C ARG A 23 -9.06 6.04 18.21
N HIS A 24 -9.30 5.46 19.38
CA HIS A 24 -8.24 4.99 20.28
C HIS A 24 -7.87 3.56 19.97
N ALA A 25 -6.64 3.32 19.55
CA ALA A 25 -6.09 1.99 19.26
C ALA A 25 -4.68 1.86 19.88
N PRO A 26 -4.56 1.30 21.10
CA PRO A 26 -3.29 1.24 21.86
C PRO A 26 -2.15 0.53 21.12
N ARG A 27 -2.45 -0.35 20.17
CA ARG A 27 -1.47 -1.05 19.34
C ARG A 27 -0.73 -0.14 18.35
N LEU A 28 -1.27 1.03 18.07
CA LEU A 28 -0.68 1.96 17.11
C LEU A 28 0.57 2.62 17.71
N LYS A 29 1.59 2.81 16.90
CA LYS A 29 2.82 3.55 17.24
C LYS A 29 2.84 4.95 16.65
N ARG A 30 1.84 5.28 15.84
CA ARG A 30 1.69 6.55 15.14
C ARG A 30 0.28 7.08 15.29
N CYS A 31 0.14 8.37 15.08
CA CYS A 31 -1.13 9.07 15.07
C CYS A 31 -1.42 9.56 13.66
N ALA A 32 -2.67 9.55 13.27
CA ALA A 32 -3.11 10.10 12.01
C ALA A 32 -4.24 11.09 12.17
N ALA A 33 -4.24 12.11 11.33
CA ALA A 33 -5.31 13.05 11.14
C ALA A 33 -5.81 13.01 9.70
N VAL A 34 -7.12 13.01 9.53
CA VAL A 34 -7.79 13.22 8.26
C VAL A 34 -8.78 14.35 8.46
N LEU A 35 -8.63 15.42 7.69
CA LEU A 35 -9.61 16.48 7.63
C LEU A 35 -10.31 16.42 6.28
N SER A 36 -11.62 16.21 6.30
CA SER A 36 -12.49 16.26 5.12
C SER A 36 -13.25 17.57 5.11
N VAL A 37 -13.09 18.35 4.06
CA VAL A 37 -13.93 19.50 3.73
C VAL A 37 -15.05 19.02 2.84
N ALA A 38 -16.33 19.27 3.21
CA ALA A 38 -17.50 18.92 2.39
C ALA A 38 -17.65 19.90 1.22
N ALA A 39 -16.66 19.92 0.35
CA ALA A 39 -16.60 20.62 -0.93
C ALA A 39 -15.59 19.92 -1.83
N GLY A 40 -15.96 19.62 -3.05
CA GLY A 40 -15.12 18.93 -4.02
C GLY A 40 -15.25 19.51 -5.42
N SER A 41 -14.86 18.74 -6.42
CA SER A 41 -14.87 19.17 -7.81
C SER A 41 -16.27 19.47 -8.38
N HIS A 42 -17.33 18.94 -7.77
CA HIS A 42 -18.72 19.22 -8.16
C HIS A 42 -19.32 20.48 -7.51
N ASP A 43 -18.60 21.09 -6.57
CA ASP A 43 -19.09 22.27 -5.84
C ASP A 43 -18.44 23.57 -6.36
N VAL A 44 -17.57 23.47 -7.37
CA VAL A 44 -16.94 24.64 -8.02
C VAL A 44 -17.87 25.32 -9.01
N PRO A 45 -17.73 26.64 -9.25
CA PRO A 45 -18.45 27.33 -10.32
C PRO A 45 -18.17 26.66 -11.69
N LEU A 46 -19.21 26.46 -12.50
CA LEU A 46 -19.10 25.80 -13.81
C LEU A 46 -18.09 26.47 -14.75
N ALA A 47 -17.82 27.78 -14.57
CA ALA A 47 -16.85 28.52 -15.36
C ALA A 47 -15.38 28.15 -15.03
N TRP A 48 -15.11 27.52 -13.87
CA TRP A 48 -13.78 27.29 -13.34
C TRP A 48 -13.54 25.83 -12.94
N PRO A 49 -13.66 24.87 -13.87
CA PRO A 49 -13.40 23.47 -13.57
C PRO A 49 -11.93 23.27 -13.14
N GLY A 50 -11.74 22.55 -12.04
CA GLY A 50 -10.42 22.35 -11.42
C GLY A 50 -10.07 23.34 -10.30
N LEU A 51 -10.93 24.33 -9.98
CA LEU A 51 -10.68 25.32 -8.94
C LEU A 51 -10.48 24.68 -7.55
N ALA A 52 -11.24 23.64 -7.18
CA ALA A 52 -11.06 22.95 -5.90
C ALA A 52 -9.71 22.23 -5.83
N HIS A 53 -9.29 21.55 -6.88
CA HIS A 53 -7.98 20.90 -6.99
C HIS A 53 -6.83 21.94 -6.98
N PHE A 54 -7.02 23.04 -7.65
CA PHE A 54 -6.07 24.16 -7.63
C PHE A 54 -5.90 24.74 -6.22
N LEU A 55 -7.00 24.96 -5.50
CA LEU A 55 -6.95 25.42 -4.11
C LEU A 55 -6.23 24.41 -3.21
N GLU A 56 -6.47 23.10 -3.38
CA GLU A 56 -5.74 22.04 -2.65
C GLU A 56 -4.22 22.24 -2.76
N HIS A 57 -3.69 22.43 -3.99
CA HIS A 57 -2.26 22.69 -4.22
C HIS A 57 -1.77 23.96 -3.54
N LEU A 58 -2.52 25.05 -3.67
CA LEU A 58 -2.13 26.35 -3.12
C LEU A 58 -2.00 26.33 -1.59
N LEU A 59 -2.83 25.55 -0.91
CA LEU A 59 -2.78 25.43 0.56
C LEU A 59 -1.43 24.91 1.07
N PHE A 60 -0.76 24.03 0.34
CA PHE A 60 0.55 23.48 0.73
C PHE A 60 1.73 24.46 0.54
N LEU A 61 1.53 25.64 -0.04
CA LEU A 61 2.60 26.58 -0.32
C LEU A 61 2.98 27.45 0.90
N GLY A 62 2.42 27.14 2.06
CA GLY A 62 2.73 27.79 3.33
C GLY A 62 1.86 28.99 3.64
N THR A 63 2.07 29.51 4.84
CA THR A 63 1.37 30.66 5.41
C THR A 63 2.39 31.70 5.85
N GLU A 64 1.94 32.83 6.41
CA GLU A 64 2.85 33.80 7.03
C GLU A 64 3.51 33.21 8.30
N ARG A 65 2.76 32.41 9.05
CA ARG A 65 3.24 31.78 10.29
C ARG A 65 4.15 30.59 10.03
N PHE A 66 3.83 29.79 9.03
CA PHE A 66 4.57 28.60 8.62
C PHE A 66 4.92 28.70 7.14
N PRO A 67 6.07 29.29 6.79
CA PRO A 67 6.53 29.35 5.40
C PRO A 67 6.74 27.94 4.81
N THR A 68 6.91 27.83 3.51
CA THR A 68 6.93 26.56 2.77
C THR A 68 7.93 25.54 3.34
N ASP A 69 9.08 26.00 3.83
CA ASP A 69 10.13 25.17 4.45
C ASP A 69 9.82 24.72 5.89
N ASP A 70 8.80 25.29 6.54
CA ASP A 70 8.25 24.88 7.83
C ASP A 70 6.74 24.60 7.79
N GLY A 71 6.14 24.56 6.62
CA GLY A 71 4.75 24.19 6.39
C GLY A 71 4.46 22.72 6.72
N LEU A 72 3.20 22.32 6.61
CA LEU A 72 2.76 20.96 6.97
C LEU A 72 3.59 19.87 6.28
N MET A 73 3.81 19.98 4.97
CA MET A 73 4.54 18.97 4.20
C MET A 73 6.00 18.82 4.67
N ALA A 74 6.71 19.93 4.79
CA ALA A 74 8.10 19.94 5.24
C ALA A 74 8.24 19.44 6.70
N TYR A 75 7.31 19.84 7.58
CA TYR A 75 7.28 19.38 8.96
C TYR A 75 7.06 17.86 9.05
N VAL A 76 6.07 17.33 8.35
CA VAL A 76 5.75 15.90 8.35
C VAL A 76 6.92 15.08 7.81
N GLN A 77 7.52 15.49 6.69
CA GLN A 77 8.69 14.80 6.11
C GLN A 77 9.90 14.81 7.08
N ARG A 78 10.18 15.95 7.71
CA ARG A 78 11.28 16.10 8.70
C ARG A 78 11.12 15.15 9.88
N HIS A 79 9.89 14.84 10.27
CA HIS A 79 9.59 13.92 11.38
C HIS A 79 9.29 12.49 10.93
N GLY A 80 9.62 12.13 9.68
CA GLY A 80 9.46 10.78 9.13
C GLY A 80 8.01 10.33 9.02
N GLY A 81 7.09 11.28 8.80
CA GLY A 81 5.69 11.06 8.57
C GLY A 81 5.34 10.92 7.08
N GLN A 82 4.04 10.79 6.84
CA GLN A 82 3.43 10.82 5.52
C GLN A 82 2.35 11.90 5.49
N VAL A 83 2.25 12.63 4.39
CA VAL A 83 1.23 13.66 4.17
C VAL A 83 0.78 13.61 2.73
N ASN A 84 -0.52 13.80 2.52
CA ASN A 84 -1.09 13.95 1.19
C ASN A 84 -2.45 14.64 1.28
N ALA A 85 -3.03 14.95 0.12
CA ALA A 85 -4.40 15.42 0.00
C ALA A 85 -5.08 14.78 -1.22
N SER A 86 -6.38 14.93 -1.33
CA SER A 86 -7.13 14.48 -2.50
C SER A 86 -8.43 15.24 -2.66
N THR A 87 -8.63 15.85 -3.81
CA THR A 87 -9.90 16.44 -4.22
C THR A 87 -10.72 15.40 -4.97
N ARG A 88 -11.89 15.06 -4.40
CA ARG A 88 -12.89 14.18 -5.00
C ARG A 88 -14.09 14.98 -5.49
N GLU A 89 -15.14 14.27 -5.88
CA GLU A 89 -16.37 14.87 -6.38
C GLU A 89 -17.01 15.80 -5.35
N ARG A 90 -17.06 15.38 -4.07
CA ARG A 90 -17.81 16.03 -3.00
C ARG A 90 -17.00 16.37 -1.76
N THR A 91 -15.74 15.98 -1.71
CA THR A 91 -14.84 16.26 -0.59
C THR A 91 -13.46 16.63 -1.08
N THR A 92 -12.80 17.49 -0.32
CA THR A 92 -11.34 17.66 -0.36
C THR A 92 -10.77 17.20 0.97
N ASP A 93 -9.94 16.15 0.93
CA ASP A 93 -9.40 15.50 2.10
C ASP A 93 -7.91 15.84 2.25
N PHE A 94 -7.52 16.30 3.44
CA PHE A 94 -6.12 16.52 3.84
C PHE A 94 -5.77 15.53 4.94
N PHE A 95 -4.67 14.81 4.80
CA PHE A 95 -4.33 13.78 5.76
C PHE A 95 -2.83 13.62 5.96
N PHE A 96 -2.46 13.30 7.20
CA PHE A 96 -1.08 13.01 7.55
C PHE A 96 -0.98 11.99 8.68
N GLU A 97 0.20 11.38 8.79
CA GLU A 97 0.58 10.47 9.86
C GLU A 97 1.93 10.86 10.45
N LEU A 98 2.01 10.93 11.78
CA LEU A 98 3.20 11.31 12.54
C LEU A 98 3.38 10.45 13.79
N PRO A 99 4.59 10.38 14.37
CA PRO A 99 4.78 9.93 15.74
C PRO A 99 4.01 10.81 16.74
N ASP A 100 3.56 10.23 17.85
CA ASP A 100 2.77 10.92 18.90
C ASP A 100 3.41 12.24 19.35
N ALA A 101 4.70 12.24 19.65
CA ALA A 101 5.43 13.40 20.16
C ALA A 101 5.41 14.64 19.23
N THR A 102 5.16 14.45 17.93
CA THR A 102 5.16 15.52 16.92
C THR A 102 3.79 15.76 16.30
N PHE A 103 2.79 14.98 16.69
CA PHE A 103 1.47 14.99 16.09
C PHE A 103 0.72 16.31 16.27
N ALA A 104 0.78 16.89 17.48
CA ALA A 104 0.16 18.19 17.78
C ALA A 104 0.69 19.32 16.88
N GLY A 105 2.01 19.35 16.62
CA GLY A 105 2.61 20.33 15.70
C GLY A 105 2.17 20.18 14.25
N GLY A 106 1.83 18.95 13.82
CA GLY A 106 1.21 18.70 12.53
C GLY A 106 -0.21 19.26 12.45
N LEU A 107 -1.02 19.06 13.48
CA LEU A 107 -2.38 19.61 13.56
C LEU A 107 -2.38 21.15 13.55
N GLU A 108 -1.44 21.78 14.25
CA GLU A 108 -1.30 23.23 14.26
C GLU A 108 -1.02 23.80 12.86
N ARG A 109 -0.13 23.15 12.09
CA ARG A 109 0.18 23.54 10.71
C ARG A 109 -0.98 23.28 9.76
N LEU A 110 -1.70 22.18 9.95
CA LEU A 110 -2.90 21.88 9.18
C LEU A 110 -3.96 22.96 9.40
N ALA A 111 -4.23 23.35 10.66
CA ALA A 111 -5.21 24.38 10.96
C ALA A 111 -4.85 25.73 10.32
N ASP A 112 -3.60 26.15 10.45
CA ASP A 112 -3.12 27.43 9.92
C ASP A 112 -3.12 27.44 8.37
N MET A 113 -2.73 26.33 7.75
CA MET A 113 -2.78 26.13 6.29
C MET A 113 -4.19 26.32 5.73
N LEU A 114 -5.21 25.81 6.43
CA LEU A 114 -6.62 25.87 5.98
C LEU A 114 -7.24 27.26 6.20
N THR A 115 -6.79 27.99 7.23
CA THR A 115 -7.41 29.27 7.63
C THR A 115 -6.69 30.50 7.08
N HIS A 116 -5.37 30.41 6.87
CA HIS A 116 -4.54 31.58 6.52
C HIS A 116 -3.62 31.30 5.29
N PRO A 117 -4.13 30.72 4.19
CA PRO A 117 -3.29 30.50 3.01
C PRO A 117 -2.83 31.81 2.39
N ARG A 118 -1.60 31.87 1.92
CA ARG A 118 -1.03 33.08 1.30
C ARG A 118 -1.70 33.48 -0.01
N LEU A 119 -2.09 32.51 -0.83
CA LEU A 119 -2.72 32.67 -2.13
C LEU A 119 -2.05 33.75 -3.01
N ALA A 120 -0.71 33.88 -2.95
CA ALA A 120 0.03 34.87 -3.70
C ALA A 120 -0.05 34.58 -5.22
N LEU A 121 -0.22 35.64 -6.04
CA LEU A 121 -0.41 35.49 -7.49
C LEU A 121 0.77 34.76 -8.16
N GLU A 122 2.00 35.04 -7.73
CA GLU A 122 3.20 34.36 -8.26
C GLU A 122 3.18 32.85 -8.00
N ASP A 123 2.73 32.45 -6.81
CA ASP A 123 2.56 31.06 -6.46
C ASP A 123 1.45 30.41 -7.28
N GLN A 124 0.34 31.10 -7.48
CA GLN A 124 -0.77 30.63 -8.31
C GLN A 124 -0.34 30.40 -9.77
N LEU A 125 0.44 31.31 -10.33
CA LEU A 125 0.97 31.18 -11.69
C LEU A 125 1.85 29.95 -11.84
N ARG A 126 2.71 29.67 -10.83
CA ARG A 126 3.58 28.51 -10.81
C ARG A 126 2.78 27.21 -10.67
N GLU A 127 1.83 27.15 -9.72
CA GLU A 127 1.03 25.96 -9.48
C GLU A 127 0.06 25.65 -10.63
N ARG A 128 -0.45 26.65 -11.33
CA ARG A 128 -1.22 26.46 -12.57
C ARG A 128 -0.42 25.66 -13.61
N GLU A 129 0.88 25.93 -13.75
CA GLU A 129 1.74 25.20 -14.67
C GLU A 129 2.01 23.77 -14.19
N VAL A 130 2.06 23.54 -12.87
CA VAL A 130 2.14 22.18 -12.28
C VAL A 130 0.88 21.39 -12.61
N LEU A 131 -0.31 21.95 -12.36
CA LEU A 131 -1.58 21.29 -12.71
C LEU A 131 -1.72 21.04 -14.21
N HIS A 132 -1.23 21.97 -15.03
CA HIS A 132 -1.23 21.78 -16.47
C HIS A 132 -0.33 20.61 -16.91
N ALA A 133 0.83 20.44 -16.30
CA ALA A 133 1.69 19.29 -16.53
C ALA A 133 1.05 17.98 -16.06
N GLU A 134 0.36 17.99 -14.93
CA GLU A 134 -0.42 16.84 -14.45
C GLU A 134 -1.57 16.49 -15.39
N PHE A 135 -2.29 17.51 -15.90
CA PHE A 135 -3.33 17.31 -16.91
C PHE A 135 -2.77 16.66 -18.20
N ILE A 136 -1.59 17.09 -18.66
CA ILE A 136 -0.94 16.48 -19.83
C ILE A 136 -0.62 15.01 -19.55
N ALA A 137 -0.03 14.70 -18.39
CA ALA A 137 0.27 13.33 -18.00
C ALA A 137 -1.01 12.48 -17.89
N TRP A 138 -2.04 12.99 -17.23
CA TRP A 138 -3.34 12.34 -17.11
C TRP A 138 -4.02 12.12 -18.49
N SER A 139 -3.94 13.07 -19.39
CA SER A 139 -4.52 12.95 -20.74
C SER A 139 -3.84 11.90 -21.62
N GLN A 140 -2.62 11.51 -21.28
CA GLN A 140 -1.84 10.45 -21.94
C GLN A 140 -1.93 9.10 -21.21
N ASP A 141 -2.47 9.07 -20.01
CA ASP A 141 -2.65 7.85 -19.24
C ASP A 141 -3.85 7.05 -19.76
N ALA A 142 -3.58 5.84 -20.24
CA ALA A 142 -4.59 4.98 -20.87
C ALA A 142 -5.71 4.60 -19.88
N GLN A 143 -5.38 4.37 -18.61
CA GLN A 143 -6.35 4.01 -17.58
C GLN A 143 -7.26 5.18 -17.23
N ALA A 144 -6.70 6.39 -17.12
CA ALA A 144 -7.47 7.61 -16.90
C ALA A 144 -8.44 7.89 -18.05
N GLN A 145 -7.98 7.74 -19.31
CA GLN A 145 -8.82 7.91 -20.50
C GLN A 145 -9.92 6.85 -20.59
N GLN A 146 -9.63 5.62 -20.18
CA GLN A 146 -10.64 4.56 -20.08
C GLN A 146 -11.72 4.90 -19.06
N GLN A 147 -11.36 5.47 -17.90
CA GLN A 147 -12.32 5.91 -16.89
C GLN A 147 -13.21 7.06 -17.42
N VAL A 148 -12.66 8.01 -18.16
CA VAL A 148 -13.46 9.06 -18.82
C VAL A 148 -14.46 8.44 -19.79
N ALA A 149 -14.01 7.55 -20.67
CA ALA A 149 -14.89 6.89 -21.63
C ALA A 149 -15.98 6.04 -20.93
N LEU A 150 -15.64 5.39 -19.81
CA LEU A 150 -16.62 4.65 -18.99
C LEU A 150 -17.76 5.54 -18.52
N LEU A 151 -17.46 6.76 -18.05
CA LEU A 151 -18.43 7.70 -17.52
C LEU A 151 -19.28 8.39 -18.62
N GLU A 152 -18.92 8.27 -19.90
CA GLU A 152 -19.71 8.83 -21.01
C GLU A 152 -21.11 8.22 -21.12
N GLY A 153 -21.35 7.04 -20.58
CA GLY A 153 -22.68 6.42 -20.50
C GLY A 153 -23.66 7.11 -19.55
N LEU A 154 -23.16 7.99 -18.65
CA LEU A 154 -24.00 8.76 -17.74
C LEU A 154 -24.68 9.94 -18.45
N ALA A 155 -25.67 10.56 -17.81
CA ALA A 155 -26.37 11.75 -18.34
C ALA A 155 -25.37 12.90 -18.59
N VAL A 156 -25.53 13.57 -19.72
CA VAL A 156 -24.62 14.64 -20.19
C VAL A 156 -24.50 15.81 -19.19
N ASN A 157 -25.59 16.09 -18.48
CA ASN A 157 -25.63 17.16 -17.47
C ASN A 157 -25.21 16.73 -16.07
N HIS A 158 -24.83 15.45 -15.86
CA HIS A 158 -24.34 15.00 -14.57
C HIS A 158 -22.86 15.40 -14.39
N PRO A 159 -22.48 16.08 -13.28
CA PRO A 159 -21.12 16.60 -13.11
C PRO A 159 -20.06 15.49 -13.07
N LEU A 160 -20.36 14.26 -12.66
CA LEU A 160 -19.43 13.13 -12.65
C LEU A 160 -18.81 12.85 -14.03
N ARG A 161 -19.48 13.27 -15.11
CA ARG A 161 -18.98 13.18 -16.48
C ARG A 161 -18.07 14.33 -16.88
N GLY A 162 -17.99 15.38 -16.06
CA GLY A 162 -17.32 16.63 -16.37
C GLY A 162 -15.79 16.54 -16.25
N PHE A 163 -15.11 17.56 -16.76
CA PHE A 163 -13.69 17.77 -16.55
C PHE A 163 -13.45 18.45 -15.21
N HIS A 164 -12.57 17.89 -14.36
CA HIS A 164 -12.34 18.33 -12.98
C HIS A 164 -10.88 18.55 -12.60
N ALA A 165 -9.92 18.07 -13.42
CA ALA A 165 -8.50 18.12 -13.07
C ALA A 165 -7.96 19.55 -13.01
N GLY A 166 -8.48 20.46 -13.86
CA GLY A 166 -7.91 21.79 -14.04
C GLY A 166 -6.75 21.79 -15.05
N ASN A 167 -6.61 22.88 -15.76
CA ASN A 167 -5.49 23.12 -16.67
C ASN A 167 -5.27 24.62 -16.87
N ARG A 168 -4.30 25.01 -17.70
CA ARG A 168 -3.99 26.41 -17.97
C ARG A 168 -5.19 27.22 -18.50
N ASP A 169 -6.04 26.59 -19.29
CA ASP A 169 -7.19 27.27 -19.93
C ASP A 169 -8.37 27.42 -18.96
N SER A 170 -8.58 26.44 -18.07
CA SER A 170 -9.67 26.46 -17.08
C SER A 170 -9.33 27.27 -15.83
N LEU A 171 -8.05 27.64 -15.61
CA LEU A 171 -7.54 28.35 -14.43
C LEU A 171 -6.90 29.69 -14.83
N PRO A 172 -7.68 30.69 -15.29
CA PRO A 172 -7.14 31.99 -15.73
C PRO A 172 -6.84 32.87 -14.52
N VAL A 173 -5.79 32.57 -13.78
CA VAL A 173 -5.42 33.18 -12.49
C VAL A 173 -5.23 34.69 -12.54
N GLU A 174 -4.95 35.26 -13.71
CA GLU A 174 -4.80 36.69 -13.89
C GLU A 174 -6.14 37.45 -13.96
N ARG A 175 -7.28 36.73 -14.07
CA ARG A 175 -8.61 37.34 -14.12
C ARG A 175 -9.15 37.65 -12.74
N GLU A 176 -9.59 38.88 -12.53
CA GLU A 176 -10.19 39.31 -11.27
C GLU A 176 -11.40 38.45 -10.88
N THR A 177 -12.25 38.05 -11.84
CA THR A 177 -13.40 37.18 -11.59
C THR A 177 -12.99 35.77 -11.13
N PHE A 178 -11.83 35.27 -11.56
CA PHE A 178 -11.29 34.01 -11.07
C PHE A 178 -10.75 34.17 -9.64
N GLN A 179 -10.02 35.24 -9.36
CA GLN A 179 -9.52 35.54 -8.01
C GLN A 179 -10.66 35.69 -7.01
N GLN A 180 -11.73 36.36 -7.39
CA GLN A 180 -12.93 36.49 -6.58
C GLN A 180 -13.55 35.09 -6.33
N ALA A 181 -13.73 34.25 -7.35
CA ALA A 181 -14.30 32.92 -7.19
C ALA A 181 -13.43 32.01 -6.31
N LEU A 182 -12.10 32.10 -6.40
CA LEU A 182 -11.16 31.37 -5.55
C LEU A 182 -11.30 31.77 -4.07
N GLN A 183 -11.37 33.06 -3.79
CA GLN A 183 -11.56 33.59 -2.44
C GLN A 183 -12.95 33.23 -1.88
N GLU A 184 -14.01 33.36 -2.68
CA GLU A 184 -15.38 33.01 -2.30
C GLU A 184 -15.47 31.52 -1.97
N PHE A 185 -14.88 30.64 -2.82
CA PHE A 185 -14.86 29.20 -2.58
C PHE A 185 -14.13 28.82 -1.28
N HIS A 186 -12.96 29.40 -1.04
CA HIS A 186 -12.23 29.22 0.22
C HIS A 186 -13.06 29.71 1.41
N THR A 187 -13.59 30.94 1.37
CA THR A 187 -14.36 31.53 2.48
C THR A 187 -15.62 30.75 2.77
N GLN A 188 -16.30 30.25 1.74
CA GLN A 188 -17.56 29.50 1.88
C GLN A 188 -17.38 28.12 2.45
N PHE A 189 -16.35 27.39 2.03
CA PHE A 189 -16.22 25.95 2.36
C PHE A 189 -15.13 25.63 3.40
N TYR A 190 -14.11 26.49 3.56
CA TYR A 190 -13.01 26.21 4.49
C TYR A 190 -13.27 26.80 5.88
N GLN A 191 -14.38 26.39 6.47
CA GLN A 191 -14.86 26.78 7.79
C GLN A 191 -15.31 25.55 8.59
N SER A 192 -15.33 25.68 9.92
CA SER A 192 -15.52 24.54 10.83
C SER A 192 -16.81 23.74 10.58
N GLY A 193 -17.94 24.39 10.27
CA GLY A 193 -19.22 23.72 10.00
C GLY A 193 -19.20 22.83 8.75
N GLN A 194 -18.26 23.07 7.83
CA GLN A 194 -18.10 22.31 6.59
C GLN A 194 -17.10 21.13 6.73
N MET A 195 -16.41 21.04 7.88
CA MET A 195 -15.29 20.14 8.09
C MET A 195 -15.64 18.95 9.00
N THR A 196 -14.99 17.85 8.74
CA THR A 196 -14.97 16.67 9.62
C THR A 196 -13.50 16.31 9.90
N LEU A 197 -13.11 16.31 11.17
CA LEU A 197 -11.78 15.90 11.62
C LEU A 197 -11.83 14.49 12.18
N SER A 198 -11.09 13.57 11.58
CA SER A 198 -10.90 12.21 12.09
C SER A 198 -9.50 12.02 12.63
N LEU A 199 -9.38 11.63 13.91
CA LEU A 199 -8.11 11.35 14.56
C LEU A 199 -8.04 9.89 14.98
N ALA A 200 -6.91 9.24 14.70
CA ALA A 200 -6.62 7.88 15.16
C ALA A 200 -5.22 7.80 15.77
N GLY A 201 -5.09 7.15 16.92
CA GLY A 201 -3.80 7.03 17.59
C GLY A 201 -3.83 6.15 18.84
N PRO A 202 -2.67 5.95 19.49
CA PRO A 202 -2.56 5.22 20.74
C PRO A 202 -3.04 6.00 21.96
N GLN A 203 -3.25 7.34 21.84
CA GLN A 203 -3.70 8.20 22.93
C GLN A 203 -5.13 7.86 23.34
N SER A 204 -5.49 8.13 24.61
CA SER A 204 -6.87 7.99 25.08
C SER A 204 -7.85 8.89 24.30
N LEU A 205 -9.13 8.54 24.33
CA LEU A 205 -10.16 9.36 23.68
C LEU A 205 -10.18 10.79 24.22
N GLU A 206 -9.96 10.99 25.53
CA GLU A 206 -9.90 12.33 26.14
C GLU A 206 -8.69 13.13 25.61
N ALA A 207 -7.54 12.49 25.41
CA ALA A 207 -6.36 13.14 24.86
C ALA A 207 -6.57 13.54 23.39
N LEU A 208 -7.18 12.64 22.59
CA LEU A 208 -7.55 12.93 21.21
C LEU A 208 -8.60 14.04 21.12
N GLU A 209 -9.60 14.04 22.02
CA GLU A 209 -10.60 15.11 22.10
C GLU A 209 -9.95 16.46 22.43
N GLY A 210 -9.02 16.49 23.38
CA GLY A 210 -8.26 17.69 23.70
C GLY A 210 -7.43 18.22 22.51
N LEU A 211 -6.90 17.34 21.65
CA LEU A 211 -6.26 17.74 20.40
C LEU A 211 -7.28 18.33 19.40
N ALA A 212 -8.42 17.68 19.24
CA ALA A 212 -9.48 18.15 18.35
C ALA A 212 -10.05 19.51 18.79
N GLN A 213 -10.20 19.74 20.10
CA GLN A 213 -10.64 21.04 20.65
C GLN A 213 -9.65 22.16 20.31
N ARG A 214 -8.34 21.96 20.57
CA ARG A 214 -7.29 22.94 20.24
C ARG A 214 -7.20 23.22 18.74
N PHE A 215 -7.39 22.20 17.91
CA PHE A 215 -7.48 22.36 16.46
C PHE A 215 -8.70 23.21 16.06
N SER A 216 -9.85 22.89 16.65
CA SER A 216 -11.13 23.59 16.42
C SER A 216 -11.08 25.08 16.73
N GLU A 217 -10.36 25.48 17.81
CA GLU A 217 -10.19 26.87 18.22
C GLU A 217 -9.44 27.73 17.19
N GLN A 218 -8.67 27.12 16.32
CA GLN A 218 -7.90 27.79 15.27
C GLN A 218 -8.69 27.95 13.95
N LEU A 219 -9.83 27.25 13.81
CA LEU A 219 -10.61 27.30 12.59
C LEU A 219 -11.57 28.50 12.57
N THR A 220 -11.80 29.04 11.38
CA THR A 220 -12.87 30.01 11.16
C THR A 220 -14.23 29.35 11.44
N SER A 221 -15.00 29.95 12.34
CA SER A 221 -16.35 29.46 12.65
C SER A 221 -17.31 29.76 11.51
N GLY A 222 -18.18 28.80 11.21
CA GLY A 222 -19.20 28.97 10.19
C GLY A 222 -20.24 27.84 10.20
N SER A 223 -21.31 28.03 9.43
CA SER A 223 -22.39 27.06 9.32
C SER A 223 -22.21 26.12 8.12
N LEU A 224 -22.78 24.93 8.21
CA LEU A 224 -22.80 23.98 7.08
C LEU A 224 -23.56 24.58 5.89
N HIS A 225 -22.91 24.66 4.73
CA HIS A 225 -23.52 24.93 3.45
C HIS A 225 -23.94 23.60 2.83
N PRO A 226 -25.25 23.37 2.60
CA PRO A 226 -25.70 22.14 1.97
C PRO A 226 -25.14 22.02 0.55
N GLN A 227 -24.55 20.89 0.24
CA GLN A 227 -24.14 20.59 -1.13
C GLN A 227 -25.39 20.27 -1.97
N CYS A 228 -25.47 20.84 -3.16
CA CYS A 228 -26.60 20.61 -4.06
C CYS A 228 -26.66 19.14 -4.50
N ALA A 229 -27.86 18.57 -4.49
CA ALA A 229 -28.09 17.26 -5.09
C ALA A 229 -27.80 17.33 -6.60
N PRO A 230 -27.05 16.39 -7.17
CA PRO A 230 -26.77 16.37 -8.60
C PRO A 230 -28.04 15.98 -9.39
N PRO A 231 -28.09 16.30 -10.70
CA PRO A 231 -29.12 15.78 -11.58
C PRO A 231 -29.07 14.24 -11.64
N PRO A 232 -30.13 13.56 -12.17
CA PRO A 232 -30.11 12.10 -12.28
C PRO A 232 -28.93 11.57 -13.07
N LEU A 233 -28.35 10.45 -12.61
CA LEU A 233 -27.20 9.77 -13.25
C LEU A 233 -27.49 9.31 -14.67
N MET A 234 -28.73 8.87 -14.96
CA MET A 234 -29.13 8.36 -16.27
C MET A 234 -30.32 9.13 -16.82
N GLN A 235 -30.45 9.15 -18.13
CA GLN A 235 -31.65 9.66 -18.81
C GLN A 235 -32.73 8.58 -18.93
N GLY A 236 -33.96 8.91 -18.60
CA GLY A 236 -35.07 7.96 -18.68
C GLY A 236 -35.09 6.92 -17.58
N GLN A 237 -35.55 5.68 -17.92
CA GLN A 237 -35.66 4.58 -16.95
C GLN A 237 -34.49 3.59 -16.98
N ALA A 238 -33.44 3.86 -17.76
CA ALA A 238 -32.25 3.01 -17.80
C ALA A 238 -31.51 3.08 -16.45
N GLN A 239 -31.19 1.92 -15.90
CA GLN A 239 -30.42 1.80 -14.63
C GLN A 239 -29.04 1.23 -14.85
N ARG A 240 -28.71 0.81 -16.08
CA ARG A 240 -27.43 0.15 -16.39
C ARG A 240 -27.02 0.39 -17.83
N TYR A 241 -25.69 0.31 -18.04
CA TYR A 241 -25.08 0.29 -19.38
C TYR A 241 -23.80 -0.53 -19.35
N GLN A 242 -23.32 -0.86 -20.54
CA GLN A 242 -22.10 -1.62 -20.76
C GLN A 242 -21.08 -0.76 -21.50
N HIS A 243 -19.81 -0.88 -21.09
CA HIS A 243 -18.69 -0.29 -21.79
C HIS A 243 -17.61 -1.34 -22.02
N ILE A 244 -17.06 -1.42 -23.22
CA ILE A 244 -15.99 -2.34 -23.58
C ILE A 244 -14.78 -1.52 -24.03
N ALA A 245 -13.65 -1.72 -23.36
CA ALA A 245 -12.38 -1.12 -23.71
C ALA A 245 -11.27 -2.17 -23.73
N LYS A 246 -10.76 -2.46 -24.92
CA LYS A 246 -9.79 -3.53 -25.14
C LYS A 246 -10.32 -4.89 -24.63
N ASP A 247 -9.66 -5.41 -23.58
CA ASP A 247 -9.98 -6.66 -22.89
C ASP A 247 -10.81 -6.48 -21.62
N HIS A 248 -11.27 -5.26 -21.33
CA HIS A 248 -12.12 -4.93 -20.17
C HIS A 248 -13.58 -4.75 -20.56
N LEU A 249 -14.44 -5.48 -19.87
CA LEU A 249 -15.91 -5.33 -19.94
C LEU A 249 -16.39 -4.72 -18.64
N HIS A 250 -16.88 -3.49 -18.70
CA HIS A 250 -17.49 -2.81 -17.58
C HIS A 250 -19.02 -2.95 -17.64
N GLN A 251 -19.61 -3.40 -16.56
CA GLN A 251 -21.06 -3.36 -16.33
C GLN A 251 -21.35 -2.31 -15.27
N VAL A 252 -21.91 -1.19 -15.69
CA VAL A 252 -22.22 -0.06 -14.81
C VAL A 252 -23.67 -0.10 -14.41
N ILE A 253 -23.93 -0.06 -13.10
CA ILE A 253 -25.27 -0.03 -12.51
C ILE A 253 -25.41 1.26 -11.72
N THR A 254 -26.47 2.03 -12.02
CA THR A 254 -26.83 3.24 -11.26
C THR A 254 -28.02 2.94 -10.36
N CYS A 255 -27.96 3.37 -9.11
CA CYS A 255 -28.97 3.06 -8.10
C CYS A 255 -29.01 4.12 -6.99
N ASP A 256 -29.92 3.92 -6.05
CA ASP A 256 -30.11 4.73 -4.82
C ASP A 256 -29.79 3.94 -3.54
N ALA A 257 -29.17 2.77 -3.66
CA ALA A 257 -28.83 1.91 -2.53
C ALA A 257 -27.76 2.56 -1.62
N PRO A 258 -27.82 2.31 -0.29
CA PRO A 258 -26.79 2.73 0.66
C PRO A 258 -25.42 2.17 0.32
N ARG A 259 -24.38 2.88 0.72
CA ARG A 259 -23.01 2.49 0.45
C ARG A 259 -22.65 1.13 1.05
N GLU A 260 -23.09 0.87 2.27
CA GLU A 260 -22.87 -0.37 3.02
C GLU A 260 -23.48 -1.57 2.28
N ALA A 261 -24.67 -1.41 1.71
CA ALA A 261 -25.33 -2.41 0.87
C ALA A 261 -24.51 -2.76 -0.39
N LEU A 262 -23.97 -1.73 -1.06
CA LEU A 262 -23.15 -1.91 -2.25
C LEU A 262 -21.79 -2.51 -1.92
N GLU A 263 -21.15 -2.12 -0.81
CA GLU A 263 -19.90 -2.70 -0.35
C GLU A 263 -20.05 -4.18 0.03
N PHE A 264 -21.20 -4.55 0.62
CA PHE A 264 -21.56 -5.94 0.86
C PHE A 264 -21.65 -6.72 -0.46
N LEU A 265 -22.40 -6.22 -1.44
CA LEU A 265 -22.50 -6.86 -2.77
C LEU A 265 -21.14 -6.98 -3.45
N CYS A 266 -20.33 -5.91 -3.46
CA CYS A 266 -18.98 -5.91 -4.03
C CYS A 266 -18.08 -6.96 -3.37
N THR A 267 -18.19 -7.13 -2.05
CA THR A 267 -17.37 -8.12 -1.31
C THR A 267 -17.60 -9.53 -1.85
N TRP A 268 -18.86 -9.89 -2.16
CA TRP A 268 -19.19 -11.24 -2.62
C TRP A 268 -19.06 -11.41 -4.13
N LEU A 269 -19.25 -10.36 -4.93
CA LEU A 269 -18.89 -10.36 -6.35
C LEU A 269 -17.39 -10.59 -6.57
N ASN A 270 -16.55 -9.97 -5.74
CA ASN A 270 -15.09 -10.10 -5.82
C ASN A 270 -14.56 -11.44 -5.28
N ALA A 271 -15.42 -12.29 -4.73
CA ALA A 271 -14.99 -13.58 -4.19
C ALA A 271 -14.51 -14.52 -5.30
N SER A 272 -13.33 -15.10 -5.12
CA SER A 272 -12.71 -16.04 -6.07
C SER A 272 -12.99 -17.52 -5.74
N ALA A 273 -13.92 -17.78 -4.81
CA ALA A 273 -14.21 -19.13 -4.32
C ALA A 273 -14.83 -20.03 -5.40
N PRO A 274 -14.57 -21.34 -5.37
CA PRO A 274 -15.21 -22.31 -6.27
C PRO A 274 -16.74 -22.24 -6.18
N GLY A 275 -17.41 -22.37 -7.32
CA GLY A 275 -18.89 -22.26 -7.43
C GLY A 275 -19.40 -20.82 -7.50
N GLY A 276 -18.55 -19.81 -7.35
CA GLY A 276 -18.86 -18.40 -7.56
C GLY A 276 -18.64 -17.93 -9.01
N LEU A 277 -19.01 -16.67 -9.26
CA LEU A 277 -18.98 -16.08 -10.61
C LEU A 277 -17.58 -16.11 -11.24
N LEU A 278 -16.56 -15.58 -10.55
CA LEU A 278 -15.20 -15.52 -11.11
C LEU A 278 -14.63 -16.92 -11.39
N ALA A 279 -14.91 -17.89 -10.52
CA ALA A 279 -14.46 -19.27 -10.73
C ALA A 279 -15.08 -19.88 -11.99
N GLU A 280 -16.37 -19.67 -12.23
CA GLU A 280 -17.07 -20.15 -13.44
C GLU A 280 -16.58 -19.45 -14.70
N LEU A 281 -16.35 -18.13 -14.65
CA LEU A 281 -15.79 -17.36 -15.77
C LEU A 281 -14.40 -17.87 -16.16
N LYS A 282 -13.54 -18.16 -15.16
CA LYS A 282 -12.21 -18.76 -15.38
C LYS A 282 -12.28 -20.17 -15.95
N ALA A 283 -13.16 -21.02 -15.40
CA ALA A 283 -13.33 -22.40 -15.87
C ALA A 283 -13.77 -22.47 -17.33
N ARG A 284 -14.50 -21.46 -17.82
CA ARG A 284 -14.93 -21.32 -19.21
C ARG A 284 -13.96 -20.56 -20.09
N HIS A 285 -12.83 -20.10 -19.57
CA HIS A 285 -11.89 -19.24 -20.28
C HIS A 285 -12.52 -17.94 -20.82
N LEU A 286 -13.53 -17.41 -20.14
CA LEU A 286 -14.23 -16.18 -20.53
C LEU A 286 -13.58 -14.94 -19.92
N ALA A 287 -13.13 -15.05 -18.66
CA ALA A 287 -12.45 -13.94 -17.98
C ALA A 287 -11.32 -14.44 -17.07
N SER A 288 -10.33 -13.57 -16.85
CA SER A 288 -9.19 -13.81 -15.97
C SER A 288 -9.33 -13.12 -14.61
N ALA A 289 -10.05 -12.00 -14.55
CA ALA A 289 -10.27 -11.21 -13.33
C ALA A 289 -11.65 -10.57 -13.32
N LEU A 290 -12.11 -10.22 -12.12
CA LEU A 290 -13.33 -9.46 -11.87
C LEU A 290 -13.09 -8.53 -10.68
N GLN A 291 -13.50 -7.26 -10.80
CA GLN A 291 -13.40 -6.25 -9.77
C GLN A 291 -14.68 -5.43 -9.72
N ALA A 292 -15.51 -5.62 -8.70
CA ALA A 292 -16.66 -4.77 -8.42
C ALA A 292 -16.30 -3.67 -7.43
N SER A 293 -16.71 -2.43 -7.70
CA SER A 293 -16.43 -1.27 -6.86
C SER A 293 -17.50 -0.20 -6.97
N VAL A 294 -17.64 0.61 -5.92
CA VAL A 294 -18.54 1.77 -5.91
C VAL A 294 -17.73 2.99 -6.36
N LEU A 295 -17.99 3.46 -7.58
CA LEU A 295 -17.28 4.60 -8.17
C LEU A 295 -17.77 5.94 -7.61
N TYR A 296 -19.06 6.04 -7.30
CA TYR A 296 -19.68 7.27 -6.82
C TYR A 296 -20.81 6.94 -5.84
N HIS A 297 -20.95 7.74 -4.78
CA HIS A 297 -22.09 7.67 -3.85
C HIS A 297 -22.31 9.04 -3.21
N PHE A 298 -23.45 9.67 -3.53
CA PHE A 298 -23.84 10.95 -2.93
C PHE A 298 -25.33 11.25 -3.14
N ALA A 299 -25.99 11.78 -2.11
CA ALA A 299 -27.38 12.28 -2.13
C ALA A 299 -28.39 11.26 -2.72
N GLY A 300 -28.28 9.99 -2.32
CA GLY A 300 -29.14 8.92 -2.80
C GLY A 300 -28.84 8.48 -4.24
N GLN A 301 -27.68 8.82 -4.78
CA GLN A 301 -27.23 8.34 -6.08
C GLN A 301 -25.94 7.57 -5.92
N ALA A 302 -25.86 6.39 -6.55
CA ALA A 302 -24.66 5.57 -6.56
C ALA A 302 -24.36 5.00 -7.96
N VAL A 303 -23.07 4.81 -8.25
CA VAL A 303 -22.56 4.16 -9.44
C VAL A 303 -21.72 2.97 -9.01
N LEU A 304 -22.20 1.78 -9.32
CA LEU A 304 -21.48 0.52 -9.15
C LEU A 304 -20.88 0.13 -10.49
N ASP A 305 -19.56 -0.12 -10.53
CA ASP A 305 -18.86 -0.67 -11.68
C ASP A 305 -18.41 -2.10 -11.39
N ILE A 306 -18.66 -2.99 -12.33
CA ILE A 306 -18.19 -4.37 -12.34
C ILE A 306 -17.26 -4.52 -13.55
N ASP A 307 -15.97 -4.37 -13.32
CA ASP A 307 -14.92 -4.52 -14.32
C ASP A 307 -14.50 -6.00 -14.44
N ILE A 308 -14.61 -6.55 -15.64
CA ILE A 308 -14.29 -7.93 -15.95
C ILE A 308 -13.22 -7.99 -17.04
N THR A 309 -12.05 -8.51 -16.70
CA THR A 309 -10.96 -8.71 -17.68
C THR A 309 -11.23 -9.97 -18.51
N LEU A 310 -11.56 -9.77 -19.78
CA LEU A 310 -11.88 -10.83 -20.72
C LEU A 310 -10.64 -11.66 -21.09
N SER A 311 -10.80 -12.99 -21.21
CA SER A 311 -9.76 -13.90 -21.68
C SER A 311 -9.93 -14.29 -23.16
N GLY A 312 -11.05 -13.92 -23.76
CA GLY A 312 -11.44 -14.25 -25.13
C GLY A 312 -11.76 -12.99 -25.96
N PRO A 313 -12.22 -13.16 -27.19
CA PRO A 313 -12.61 -12.05 -28.04
C PRO A 313 -13.80 -11.27 -27.46
N ALA A 314 -14.00 -10.04 -27.90
CA ALA A 314 -15.07 -9.17 -27.42
C ALA A 314 -16.49 -9.76 -27.57
N GLU A 315 -16.69 -10.68 -28.50
CA GLU A 315 -17.96 -11.41 -28.70
C GLU A 315 -18.34 -12.28 -27.49
N SER A 316 -17.37 -12.64 -26.63
CA SER A 316 -17.65 -13.37 -25.39
C SER A 316 -18.34 -12.49 -24.32
N ALA A 317 -18.35 -11.17 -24.47
CA ALA A 317 -18.95 -10.23 -23.54
C ALA A 317 -20.44 -10.55 -23.24
N THR A 318 -21.20 -10.97 -24.26
CA THR A 318 -22.61 -11.36 -24.07
C THR A 318 -22.77 -12.58 -23.16
N GLN A 319 -21.84 -13.56 -23.26
CA GLN A 319 -21.87 -14.73 -22.38
C GLN A 319 -21.47 -14.37 -20.95
N VAL A 320 -20.49 -13.48 -20.80
CA VAL A 320 -20.06 -12.95 -19.49
C VAL A 320 -21.18 -12.19 -18.82
N GLU A 321 -21.86 -11.32 -19.56
CA GLU A 321 -23.02 -10.58 -19.09
C GLU A 321 -24.15 -11.51 -18.62
N ALA A 322 -24.47 -12.52 -19.42
CA ALA A 322 -25.51 -13.49 -19.07
C ALA A 322 -25.16 -14.24 -17.77
N LEU A 323 -23.89 -14.62 -17.57
CA LEU A 323 -23.43 -15.27 -16.34
C LEU A 323 -23.48 -14.33 -15.14
N LEU A 324 -23.07 -13.07 -15.31
CA LEU A 324 -23.16 -12.06 -14.25
C LEU A 324 -24.59 -11.86 -13.75
N TYR A 325 -25.54 -11.67 -14.68
CA TYR A 325 -26.93 -11.45 -14.30
C TYR A 325 -27.60 -12.72 -13.77
N ASP A 326 -27.25 -13.89 -14.25
CA ASP A 326 -27.70 -15.16 -13.67
C ASP A 326 -27.18 -15.34 -12.23
N TRP A 327 -25.92 -14.97 -11.96
CA TRP A 327 -25.35 -14.97 -10.60
C TRP A 327 -26.03 -13.94 -9.69
N LEU A 328 -26.26 -12.71 -10.18
CA LEU A 328 -26.97 -11.68 -9.42
C LEU A 328 -28.40 -12.11 -9.05
N SER A 329 -29.09 -12.79 -9.97
CA SER A 329 -30.40 -13.36 -9.70
C SER A 329 -30.34 -14.47 -8.63
N PHE A 330 -29.35 -15.36 -8.70
CA PHE A 330 -29.12 -16.37 -7.65
C PHE A 330 -28.84 -15.70 -6.31
N PHE A 331 -27.95 -14.69 -6.27
CA PHE A 331 -27.58 -13.98 -5.07
C PHE A 331 -28.79 -13.28 -4.42
N ALA A 332 -29.65 -12.66 -5.23
CA ALA A 332 -30.86 -11.99 -4.75
C ALA A 332 -31.83 -12.94 -4.01
N HIS A 333 -31.86 -14.23 -4.38
CA HIS A 333 -32.76 -15.23 -3.79
C HIS A 333 -32.07 -16.14 -2.76
N SER A 334 -30.81 -15.85 -2.42
CA SER A 334 -30.02 -16.63 -1.45
C SER A 334 -30.24 -16.13 -0.03
N ASP A 335 -30.03 -17.00 0.96
CA ASP A 335 -30.00 -16.60 2.37
C ASP A 335 -28.64 -15.96 2.69
N TRP A 336 -28.64 -14.69 3.09
CA TRP A 336 -27.43 -13.92 3.40
C TRP A 336 -26.98 -14.00 4.87
N ALA A 337 -27.66 -14.76 5.74
CA ALA A 337 -27.38 -14.77 7.18
C ALA A 337 -25.90 -15.09 7.47
N ALA A 338 -25.36 -16.15 6.86
CA ALA A 338 -23.95 -16.52 7.02
C ALA A 338 -22.97 -15.49 6.40
N LEU A 339 -23.35 -14.89 5.25
CA LEU A 339 -22.55 -13.86 4.58
C LEU A 339 -22.52 -12.55 5.38
N ARG A 340 -23.58 -12.17 6.05
CA ARG A 340 -23.64 -10.99 6.94
C ARG A 340 -22.76 -11.19 8.17
N GLU A 341 -22.79 -12.37 8.78
CA GLU A 341 -21.89 -12.71 9.87
C GLU A 341 -20.42 -12.62 9.44
N GLU A 342 -20.10 -13.19 8.28
CA GLU A 342 -18.76 -13.16 7.72
C GLU A 342 -18.31 -11.71 7.40
N PHE A 343 -19.20 -10.88 6.84
CA PHE A 343 -18.93 -9.48 6.53
C PHE A 343 -18.61 -8.66 7.79
N ALA A 344 -19.34 -8.90 8.87
CA ALA A 344 -19.07 -8.26 10.16
C ALA A 344 -17.70 -8.70 10.74
N LEU A 345 -17.33 -9.98 10.59
CA LEU A 345 -16.02 -10.48 10.99
C LEU A 345 -14.89 -9.83 10.14
N LEU A 346 -15.11 -9.68 8.82
CA LEU A 346 -14.16 -8.99 7.93
C LEU A 346 -13.99 -7.52 8.35
N ALA A 347 -15.06 -6.81 8.64
CA ALA A 347 -15.02 -5.43 9.10
C ALA A 347 -14.26 -5.29 10.44
N ALA A 348 -14.57 -6.17 11.41
CA ALA A 348 -13.88 -6.20 12.70
C ALA A 348 -12.38 -6.51 12.54
N ARG A 349 -12.03 -7.49 11.69
CA ARG A 349 -10.64 -7.86 11.41
C ARG A 349 -9.88 -6.71 10.73
N GLN A 350 -10.50 -6.03 9.80
CA GLN A 350 -9.93 -4.86 9.14
C GLN A 350 -9.61 -3.74 10.16
N GLN A 351 -10.53 -3.43 11.08
CA GLN A 351 -10.27 -2.45 12.14
C GLN A 351 -9.10 -2.87 13.06
N GLN A 352 -8.94 -4.17 13.32
CA GLN A 352 -7.84 -4.69 14.14
C GLN A 352 -6.46 -4.60 13.47
N THR A 353 -6.39 -4.52 12.15
CA THR A 353 -5.12 -4.59 11.39
C THR A 353 -4.72 -3.28 10.73
N GLN A 354 -5.66 -2.34 10.55
CA GLN A 354 -5.39 -1.07 9.90
C GLN A 354 -4.42 -0.20 10.71
N GLY A 355 -3.48 0.48 10.00
CA GLY A 355 -2.64 1.53 10.56
C GLY A 355 -3.44 2.79 10.92
N ALA A 356 -2.80 3.76 11.56
CA ALA A 356 -3.46 4.97 12.05
C ALA A 356 -4.19 5.73 10.94
N LEU A 357 -3.53 5.94 9.80
CA LEU A 357 -4.13 6.67 8.68
C LEU A 357 -5.34 5.93 8.07
N ALA A 358 -5.24 4.62 7.89
CA ALA A 358 -6.35 3.83 7.37
C ALA A 358 -7.55 3.82 8.34
N LEU A 359 -7.30 3.72 9.66
CA LEU A 359 -8.35 3.84 10.68
C LEU A 359 -9.01 5.22 10.69
N ALA A 360 -8.23 6.30 10.55
CA ALA A 360 -8.78 7.65 10.51
C ALA A 360 -9.63 7.91 9.25
N ARG A 361 -9.32 7.23 8.12
CA ARG A 361 -10.04 7.36 6.85
C ARG A 361 -11.25 6.43 6.73
N ASN A 362 -11.29 5.35 7.50
CA ASN A 362 -12.29 4.31 7.35
C ASN A 362 -13.42 4.48 8.37
N ASP A 363 -14.61 4.72 7.85
CA ASP A 363 -15.85 4.78 8.64
C ASP A 363 -16.79 3.64 8.25
N ARG A 364 -16.24 2.48 7.88
CA ARG A 364 -16.99 1.31 7.47
C ARG A 364 -17.87 0.83 8.62
N GLN A 365 -19.17 0.76 8.36
CA GLN A 365 -20.19 0.23 9.27
C GLN A 365 -20.57 -1.19 8.85
N ASP A 366 -21.17 -1.92 9.78
CA ASP A 366 -21.78 -3.22 9.48
C ASP A 366 -23.05 -3.05 8.65
N LEU A 367 -23.40 -4.08 7.89
CA LEU A 367 -24.64 -4.09 7.11
C LEU A 367 -25.85 -4.12 8.06
N SER A 368 -26.63 -3.03 8.09
CA SER A 368 -27.88 -2.97 8.85
C SER A 368 -29.00 -3.75 8.17
N GLU A 369 -30.11 -4.00 8.88
CA GLU A 369 -31.32 -4.59 8.28
C GLU A 369 -31.88 -3.69 7.17
N GLN A 370 -31.83 -2.37 7.33
CA GLN A 370 -32.28 -1.42 6.33
C GLN A 370 -31.46 -1.47 5.05
N ASP A 371 -30.12 -1.61 5.19
CA ASP A 371 -29.22 -1.76 4.05
C ASP A 371 -29.47 -3.07 3.29
N ALA A 372 -29.75 -4.16 4.02
CA ALA A 372 -30.10 -5.45 3.42
C ALA A 372 -31.40 -5.35 2.60
N VAL A 373 -32.47 -4.73 3.16
CA VAL A 373 -33.70 -4.49 2.43
C VAL A 373 -33.51 -3.60 1.21
N ALA A 374 -32.64 -2.56 1.31
CA ALA A 374 -32.32 -1.70 0.18
C ALA A 374 -31.56 -2.46 -0.92
N LEU A 375 -30.68 -3.39 -0.55
CA LEU A 375 -30.02 -4.25 -1.52
C LEU A 375 -30.97 -5.23 -2.21
N GLU A 376 -31.90 -5.84 -1.47
CA GLU A 376 -32.96 -6.67 -2.06
C GLU A 376 -33.76 -5.89 -3.08
N ALA A 377 -34.21 -4.68 -2.72
CA ALA A 377 -34.96 -3.80 -3.62
C ALA A 377 -34.17 -3.41 -4.87
N LEU A 378 -32.85 -3.15 -4.72
CA LEU A 378 -31.96 -2.91 -5.87
C LEU A 378 -31.95 -4.12 -6.81
N LEU A 379 -31.65 -5.31 -6.29
CA LEU A 379 -31.56 -6.53 -7.09
C LEU A 379 -32.88 -6.88 -7.78
N GLU A 380 -34.02 -6.71 -7.11
CA GLU A 380 -35.35 -6.86 -7.70
C GLU A 380 -35.61 -5.84 -8.83
N SER A 381 -35.14 -4.59 -8.67
CA SER A 381 -35.31 -3.52 -9.67
C SER A 381 -34.60 -3.86 -10.99
N LEU A 382 -33.57 -4.70 -10.97
CA LEU A 382 -32.86 -5.16 -12.16
C LEU A 382 -33.71 -6.09 -13.04
N ARG A 383 -34.81 -6.65 -12.50
CA ARG A 383 -35.77 -7.53 -13.21
C ARG A 383 -35.11 -8.68 -13.93
N LEU A 384 -34.20 -9.38 -13.23
CA LEU A 384 -33.47 -10.51 -13.77
C LEU A 384 -34.33 -11.76 -13.84
N PRO A 385 -34.14 -12.62 -14.87
CA PRO A 385 -34.83 -13.92 -14.91
C PRO A 385 -34.31 -14.79 -13.75
N PRO A 386 -35.13 -15.76 -13.26
CA PRO A 386 -34.68 -16.70 -12.24
C PRO A 386 -33.43 -17.46 -12.70
N SER A 387 -32.47 -17.64 -11.76
CA SER A 387 -31.24 -18.38 -12.05
C SER A 387 -31.53 -19.87 -12.27
N GLU A 388 -30.94 -20.44 -13.32
CA GLU A 388 -31.07 -21.87 -13.69
C GLU A 388 -29.81 -22.67 -13.34
N ARG A 389 -28.75 -22.02 -12.80
CA ARG A 389 -27.43 -22.63 -12.55
C ARG A 389 -27.24 -22.99 -11.08
N PRO A 390 -26.47 -24.05 -10.81
CA PRO A 390 -26.16 -24.49 -9.45
C PRO A 390 -25.01 -23.66 -8.84
N TRP A 391 -25.22 -22.33 -8.73
CA TRP A 391 -24.26 -21.46 -8.05
C TRP A 391 -24.10 -21.82 -6.58
N GLN A 392 -22.96 -21.45 -6.01
CA GLN A 392 -22.69 -21.59 -4.58
C GLN A 392 -22.26 -20.25 -4.00
N LEU A 393 -22.75 -19.94 -2.81
CA LEU A 393 -22.25 -18.82 -2.03
C LEU A 393 -20.80 -19.12 -1.58
N PRO A 394 -19.95 -18.09 -1.47
CA PRO A 394 -18.60 -18.27 -0.99
C PRO A 394 -18.59 -18.98 0.37
N PRO A 395 -17.71 -19.97 0.58
CA PRO A 395 -17.55 -20.57 1.90
C PRO A 395 -16.93 -19.57 2.87
N ASN A 396 -17.16 -19.77 4.16
CA ASN A 396 -16.52 -18.98 5.18
C ASN A 396 -14.99 -19.05 5.06
N ASN A 397 -14.32 -17.92 5.26
CA ASN A 397 -12.86 -17.86 5.28
C ASN A 397 -12.31 -18.65 6.47
N PRO A 398 -11.51 -19.73 6.24
CA PRO A 398 -11.05 -20.60 7.30
C PRO A 398 -10.09 -19.92 8.29
N PHE A 399 -9.54 -18.74 7.93
CA PHE A 399 -8.54 -18.02 8.73
C PHE A 399 -9.15 -16.93 9.62
N LEU A 400 -10.44 -16.61 9.48
CA LEU A 400 -11.13 -15.59 10.30
C LEU A 400 -11.56 -16.11 11.67
N ARG A 401 -11.72 -17.42 11.80
CA ARG A 401 -12.17 -18.05 13.03
C ARG A 401 -11.01 -18.84 13.66
N PRO A 402 -10.88 -18.85 15.00
CA PRO A 402 -9.91 -19.72 15.64
C PRO A 402 -10.17 -21.16 15.22
N PRO A 403 -9.13 -21.99 15.01
CA PRO A 403 -9.29 -23.38 14.64
C PRO A 403 -10.17 -24.05 15.68
N VAL A 404 -11.25 -24.68 15.23
CA VAL A 404 -12.10 -25.50 16.09
C VAL A 404 -11.19 -26.57 16.73
N LYS A 405 -10.98 -26.50 18.03
CA LYS A 405 -10.34 -27.57 18.75
C LYS A 405 -11.26 -28.79 18.62
N GLU A 406 -10.95 -29.68 17.67
CA GLU A 406 -11.53 -31.01 17.74
C GLU A 406 -11.21 -31.53 19.14
N GLU A 407 -12.21 -31.60 19.99
CA GLU A 407 -12.14 -32.39 21.21
C GLU A 407 -11.92 -33.84 20.74
N ARG A 408 -10.64 -34.21 20.60
CA ARG A 408 -10.29 -35.62 20.47
C ARG A 408 -10.82 -36.24 21.70
N ALA A 409 -11.94 -36.96 21.59
CA ALA A 409 -12.51 -37.77 22.63
C ALA A 409 -11.37 -38.57 23.25
N GLY A 410 -11.06 -38.23 24.51
CA GLY A 410 -9.91 -38.78 25.19
C GLY A 410 -10.03 -40.29 25.33
N LEU A 411 -9.33 -41.01 24.48
CA LEU A 411 -9.01 -42.39 24.75
C LEU A 411 -8.15 -42.41 26.03
N ILE A 412 -8.77 -42.70 27.16
CA ILE A 412 -8.10 -43.00 28.41
C ILE A 412 -7.21 -44.21 28.14
N ARG A 413 -5.95 -43.99 27.86
CA ARG A 413 -4.94 -45.03 27.78
C ARG A 413 -4.63 -45.45 29.19
N GLY A 414 -5.11 -46.64 29.58
CA GLY A 414 -4.64 -47.35 30.73
C GLY A 414 -3.11 -47.47 30.68
N GLN A 415 -2.46 -46.98 31.71
CA GLN A 415 -1.01 -47.08 31.88
C GLN A 415 -0.62 -48.53 32.11
N THR A 416 -0.06 -49.18 31.10
CA THR A 416 0.71 -50.42 31.32
C THR A 416 2.20 -50.08 31.31
N SER A 417 2.88 -50.49 32.38
CA SER A 417 4.27 -50.14 32.74
C SER A 417 5.37 -50.74 31.83
N ALA A 418 5.03 -51.26 30.63
CA ALA A 418 5.95 -52.01 29.77
C ALA A 418 6.73 -51.17 28.73
N HIS A 419 6.58 -49.84 28.65
CA HIS A 419 7.20 -49.03 27.58
C HIS A 419 8.23 -48.00 28.03
N ARG A 420 8.86 -48.13 29.21
CA ARG A 420 9.91 -47.17 29.61
C ARG A 420 11.18 -47.22 28.75
N GLY A 421 11.47 -48.32 28.09
CA GLY A 421 12.67 -48.47 27.24
C GLY A 421 12.58 -47.83 25.84
N LEU A 422 11.37 -47.68 25.29
CA LEU A 422 11.18 -47.12 23.95
C LEU A 422 11.07 -45.56 23.88
N ARG A 423 10.85 -44.92 25.04
CA ARG A 423 10.77 -43.44 25.13
C ARG A 423 12.12 -42.77 24.97
N THR A 424 13.22 -43.38 25.37
CA THR A 424 14.58 -42.81 25.24
C THR A 424 15.02 -42.72 23.79
N PHE A 425 14.77 -43.72 22.95
CA PHE A 425 15.14 -43.69 21.53
C PHE A 425 14.30 -42.72 20.69
N ALA A 426 13.03 -42.47 21.02
CA ALA A 426 12.21 -41.49 20.34
C ALA A 426 12.59 -40.06 20.76
N GLN A 427 12.99 -39.83 22.01
CA GLN A 427 13.46 -38.55 22.51
C GLN A 427 14.85 -38.20 21.96
N ASP A 428 15.75 -39.17 21.82
CA ASP A 428 17.08 -38.92 21.23
C ASP A 428 17.01 -38.67 19.70
N ARG A 429 16.09 -39.32 18.98
CA ARG A 429 15.83 -38.98 17.57
C ARG A 429 15.17 -37.61 17.42
N SER A 430 14.37 -37.14 18.36
CA SER A 430 13.80 -35.80 18.35
C SER A 430 14.81 -34.75 18.78
N ARG A 431 15.78 -35.06 19.64
CA ARG A 431 16.89 -34.15 20.00
C ARG A 431 17.91 -33.96 18.87
N GLY A 432 18.26 -35.03 18.13
CA GLY A 432 19.14 -34.93 16.99
C GLY A 432 18.52 -34.19 15.78
N ARG A 433 17.20 -34.05 15.71
CA ARG A 433 16.50 -33.21 14.70
C ARG A 433 16.33 -31.75 15.13
N ARG A 434 16.60 -31.41 16.40
CA ARG A 434 16.38 -30.04 16.92
C ARG A 434 17.45 -29.03 16.50
N ASP A 435 18.65 -29.49 16.16
CA ASP A 435 19.76 -28.58 15.82
C ASP A 435 19.92 -28.28 14.33
N ALA A 436 19.09 -28.84 13.47
CA ALA A 436 19.13 -28.63 12.02
C ALA A 436 17.86 -27.93 11.48
N SER A 437 17.08 -27.22 12.30
CA SER A 437 15.92 -26.48 11.78
C SER A 437 16.39 -25.19 11.15
N GLY A 438 16.30 -25.05 9.83
CA GLY A 438 16.51 -23.79 9.11
C GLY A 438 15.52 -22.68 9.49
N LEU A 439 14.68 -22.89 10.52
CA LEU A 439 13.71 -21.93 11.03
C LEU A 439 14.13 -21.41 12.41
N ALA A 440 14.57 -20.16 12.45
CA ALA A 440 14.90 -19.43 13.68
C ALA A 440 13.70 -18.63 14.19
N PHE A 441 13.68 -18.32 15.49
CA PHE A 441 12.72 -17.42 16.10
C PHE A 441 13.46 -16.34 16.89
N SER A 442 12.94 -15.10 16.84
CA SER A 442 13.50 -13.97 17.56
C SER A 442 12.39 -13.19 18.26
N GLN A 443 12.66 -12.80 19.50
CA GLN A 443 11.79 -11.96 20.32
C GLN A 443 12.15 -10.46 20.19
N ALA A 444 12.81 -10.07 19.12
CA ALA A 444 13.17 -8.67 18.87
C ALA A 444 11.95 -7.77 18.59
N LEU A 445 10.80 -8.37 18.23
CA LEU A 445 9.51 -7.66 18.20
C LEU A 445 8.73 -7.99 19.48
N PRO A 446 8.05 -6.99 20.09
CA PRO A 446 7.21 -7.23 21.27
C PRO A 446 6.00 -8.10 20.90
N ASP A 447 5.62 -9.05 21.76
CA ASP A 447 4.50 -9.96 21.51
C ASP A 447 3.14 -9.39 21.98
N ASP A 448 3.14 -8.22 22.61
CA ASP A 448 1.98 -7.50 23.12
C ASP A 448 1.10 -6.90 22.01
N SER A 449 1.65 -6.71 20.81
CA SER A 449 0.91 -6.23 19.64
C SER A 449 -0.01 -7.25 19.01
N HIS A 450 0.07 -8.54 19.37
CA HIS A 450 -0.56 -9.67 18.68
C HIS A 450 -0.18 -9.80 17.18
N GLU A 451 0.84 -9.08 16.74
CA GLU A 451 1.38 -9.13 15.40
C GLU A 451 2.61 -10.02 15.34
N GLY A 452 2.80 -10.70 14.23
CA GLY A 452 3.98 -11.52 13.96
C GLY A 452 4.39 -11.41 12.49
N ALA A 453 5.63 -11.81 12.22
CA ALA A 453 6.14 -11.90 10.86
C ALA A 453 6.90 -13.22 10.67
N LEU A 454 6.60 -13.91 9.59
CA LEU A 454 7.27 -15.16 9.20
C LEU A 454 7.86 -14.97 7.80
N TYR A 455 9.17 -15.13 7.70
CA TYR A 455 9.93 -15.12 6.46
C TYR A 455 10.44 -16.51 6.16
N LEU A 456 10.22 -17.00 4.95
CA LEU A 456 10.68 -18.29 4.47
C LEU A 456 11.32 -18.12 3.11
N GLN A 457 12.59 -18.52 2.96
CA GLN A 457 13.35 -18.35 1.75
C GLN A 457 13.91 -19.68 1.26
N TRP A 458 13.59 -20.05 0.01
CA TRP A 458 14.13 -21.22 -0.67
C TRP A 458 15.25 -20.83 -1.62
N GLN A 459 16.27 -21.67 -1.72
CA GLN A 459 17.28 -21.60 -2.76
C GLN A 459 16.79 -22.40 -3.99
N SER A 460 15.81 -21.83 -4.68
CA SER A 460 15.16 -22.39 -5.87
C SER A 460 14.41 -21.29 -6.61
N ALA A 461 14.10 -21.52 -7.89
CA ALA A 461 13.12 -20.71 -8.60
C ALA A 461 11.72 -20.91 -7.99
N PRO A 462 10.80 -19.90 -8.11
CA PRO A 462 9.44 -20.08 -7.63
C PRO A 462 8.75 -21.24 -8.35
N PRO A 463 7.85 -21.97 -7.66
CA PRO A 463 6.95 -22.89 -8.33
C PRO A 463 6.08 -22.12 -9.34
N HIS A 464 5.72 -22.71 -10.45
CA HIS A 464 4.96 -22.09 -11.57
C HIS A 464 3.52 -21.62 -11.22
N GLN A 465 3.21 -21.27 -9.97
CA GLN A 465 1.85 -21.26 -9.43
C GLN A 465 1.43 -20.03 -8.64
N GLU A 466 1.96 -18.84 -8.93
CA GLU A 466 1.48 -17.63 -8.24
C GLU A 466 -0.05 -17.44 -8.36
N SER A 467 -0.65 -17.87 -9.46
CA SER A 467 -2.11 -17.79 -9.66
C SER A 467 -2.91 -18.76 -8.79
N ALA A 468 -2.40 -19.94 -8.48
CA ALA A 468 -3.04 -20.89 -7.57
C ALA A 468 -3.00 -20.39 -6.10
N LEU A 469 -2.03 -19.55 -5.76
CA LEU A 469 -1.88 -18.95 -4.43
C LEU A 469 -2.71 -17.66 -4.24
N GLN A 470 -3.41 -17.18 -5.26
CA GLN A 470 -4.18 -15.94 -5.15
C GLN A 470 -5.31 -16.05 -4.13
N SER A 471 -6.06 -17.16 -4.14
CA SER A 471 -7.13 -17.39 -3.16
C SER A 471 -6.61 -17.47 -1.73
N LEU A 472 -5.43 -18.10 -1.53
CA LEU A 472 -4.75 -18.12 -0.24
C LEU A 472 -4.39 -16.71 0.22
N ARG A 473 -3.84 -15.88 -0.66
CA ARG A 473 -3.48 -14.48 -0.36
C ARG A 473 -4.70 -13.65 0.02
N ASP A 474 -5.79 -13.79 -0.74
CA ASP A 474 -7.02 -13.04 -0.50
C ASP A 474 -7.65 -13.41 0.85
N ASN A 475 -7.75 -14.71 1.15
CA ASN A 475 -8.24 -15.21 2.43
C ASN A 475 -7.34 -14.80 3.61
N ALA A 476 -6.02 -14.86 3.42
CA ALA A 476 -5.06 -14.44 4.45
C ALA A 476 -5.17 -12.94 4.73
N ARG A 477 -5.25 -12.09 3.68
CA ARG A 477 -5.43 -10.64 3.81
C ARG A 477 -6.72 -10.30 4.55
N GLN A 478 -7.81 -10.98 4.24
CA GLN A 478 -9.07 -10.85 4.95
C GLN A 478 -8.96 -11.24 6.43
N ALA A 479 -8.10 -12.19 6.75
CA ALA A 479 -7.80 -12.60 8.14
C ALA A 479 -6.76 -11.71 8.84
N GLY A 480 -6.27 -10.65 8.18
CA GLY A 480 -5.32 -9.71 8.73
C GLY A 480 -3.86 -10.13 8.63
N VAL A 481 -3.53 -10.97 7.64
CA VAL A 481 -2.16 -11.37 7.33
C VAL A 481 -1.86 -11.07 5.87
N GLU A 482 -0.89 -10.19 5.63
CA GLU A 482 -0.38 -9.96 4.27
C GLU A 482 0.59 -11.09 3.90
N VAL A 483 0.27 -11.81 2.83
CA VAL A 483 1.13 -12.84 2.26
C VAL A 483 1.69 -12.35 0.95
N SER A 484 3.00 -12.27 0.84
CA SER A 484 3.69 -11.88 -0.39
C SER A 484 4.73 -12.90 -0.82
N PHE A 485 4.94 -12.96 -2.13
CA PHE A 485 5.91 -13.83 -2.78
C PHE A 485 6.87 -12.97 -3.59
N GLU A 486 8.17 -13.18 -3.39
CA GLU A 486 9.21 -12.43 -4.09
C GLU A 486 10.19 -13.39 -4.78
N ASN A 487 10.37 -13.18 -6.09
CA ASN A 487 11.42 -13.86 -6.84
C ASN A 487 12.71 -13.01 -6.76
N LEU A 488 13.71 -13.56 -6.10
CA LEU A 488 15.01 -12.93 -5.90
C LEU A 488 16.10 -13.56 -6.80
N GLY A 489 15.71 -13.99 -8.00
CA GLY A 489 16.61 -14.69 -8.94
C GLY A 489 16.80 -16.15 -8.56
N SER A 490 17.93 -16.48 -7.89
CA SER A 490 18.19 -17.86 -7.43
C SER A 490 17.45 -18.25 -6.14
N HIS A 491 16.67 -17.34 -5.57
CA HIS A 491 15.94 -17.55 -4.33
C HIS A 491 14.48 -17.13 -4.50
N TRP A 492 13.60 -17.84 -3.79
CA TRP A 492 12.19 -17.50 -3.67
C TRP A 492 11.86 -17.22 -2.21
N LEU A 493 11.22 -16.09 -1.93
CA LEU A 493 10.90 -15.62 -0.59
C LEU A 493 9.38 -15.55 -0.41
N VAL A 494 8.91 -16.12 0.69
CA VAL A 494 7.54 -15.99 1.20
C VAL A 494 7.58 -15.15 2.46
N LYS A 495 6.74 -14.12 2.53
CA LYS A 495 6.54 -13.28 3.70
C LYS A 495 5.09 -13.40 4.17
N MET A 496 4.88 -13.59 5.44
CA MET A 496 3.57 -13.56 6.11
C MET A 496 3.67 -12.56 7.26
N VAL A 497 3.00 -11.43 7.17
CA VAL A 497 3.10 -10.34 8.16
C VAL A 497 1.71 -9.90 8.58
N GLY A 498 1.44 -9.87 9.87
CA GLY A 498 0.15 -9.47 10.40
C GLY A 498 -0.18 -10.13 11.72
N LEU A 499 -1.44 -10.44 11.97
CA LEU A 499 -1.86 -11.11 13.22
C LEU A 499 -1.24 -12.49 13.35
N GLN A 500 -0.74 -12.82 14.55
CA GLN A 500 -0.08 -14.10 14.83
C GLN A 500 -1.01 -15.30 14.67
N GLU A 501 -2.28 -15.14 15.06
CA GLU A 501 -3.27 -16.22 15.18
C GLU A 501 -3.48 -16.99 13.87
N PRO A 502 -3.69 -16.34 12.69
CA PRO A 502 -3.96 -17.07 11.44
C PRO A 502 -2.70 -17.66 10.79
N ILE A 503 -1.48 -17.15 11.08
CA ILE A 503 -0.25 -17.51 10.36
C ILE A 503 0.02 -19.03 10.35
N PRO A 504 -0.12 -19.79 11.44
CA PRO A 504 0.10 -21.24 11.40
C PRO A 504 -0.84 -21.98 10.44
N ALA A 505 -2.12 -21.61 10.41
CA ALA A 505 -3.12 -22.22 9.50
C ALA A 505 -2.86 -21.85 8.05
N ILE A 506 -2.48 -20.58 7.78
CA ILE A 506 -2.09 -20.12 6.45
C ILE A 506 -0.86 -20.90 5.97
N LEU A 507 0.14 -21.11 6.84
CA LEU A 507 1.34 -21.88 6.51
C LEU A 507 1.02 -23.35 6.21
N GLU A 508 0.08 -23.98 6.94
CA GLU A 508 -0.36 -25.34 6.65
C GLU A 508 -0.99 -25.44 5.25
N VAL A 509 -1.87 -24.51 4.88
CA VAL A 509 -2.50 -24.48 3.57
C VAL A 509 -1.46 -24.18 2.48
N LEU A 510 -0.51 -23.26 2.72
CA LEU A 510 0.60 -23.02 1.80
C LEU A 510 1.42 -24.31 1.58
N ALA A 511 1.79 -25.01 2.64
CA ALA A 511 2.58 -26.24 2.54
C ALA A 511 1.86 -27.32 1.69
N LEU A 512 0.54 -27.42 1.79
CA LEU A 512 -0.27 -28.33 0.95
C LEU A 512 -0.19 -27.93 -0.54
N HIS A 513 -0.37 -26.64 -0.86
CA HIS A 513 -0.30 -26.17 -2.25
C HIS A 513 1.10 -26.35 -2.85
N LEU A 514 2.16 -26.16 -2.06
CA LEU A 514 3.52 -26.33 -2.54
C LEU A 514 3.89 -27.81 -2.74
N SER A 515 3.18 -28.75 -2.11
CA SER A 515 3.41 -30.19 -2.21
C SER A 515 2.71 -30.82 -3.44
N ASP A 516 1.66 -30.19 -3.95
CA ASP A 516 0.90 -30.66 -5.12
C ASP A 516 0.72 -29.51 -6.12
N PRO A 517 1.76 -29.23 -6.92
CA PRO A 517 1.77 -28.12 -7.86
C PRO A 517 0.79 -28.31 -9.02
N GLN A 518 -0.13 -27.35 -9.21
CA GLN A 518 -1.04 -27.27 -10.35
C GLN A 518 -0.59 -26.15 -11.32
N ASP A 519 -0.41 -26.50 -12.59
CA ASP A 519 -0.01 -25.53 -13.62
C ASP A 519 -1.16 -24.59 -13.99
N ALA A 520 -0.93 -23.28 -13.84
CA ALA A 520 -1.77 -22.25 -14.45
C ALA A 520 -0.89 -21.11 -14.95
N PRO A 521 -0.88 -20.81 -16.25
CA PRO A 521 -0.13 -19.68 -16.78
C PRO A 521 -0.79 -18.38 -16.35
N ALA A 522 -0.07 -17.52 -15.65
CA ALA A 522 -0.48 -16.15 -15.39
C ALA A 522 0.28 -15.19 -16.30
N VAL A 523 -0.45 -14.38 -17.06
CA VAL A 523 0.11 -13.24 -17.77
C VAL A 523 0.16 -12.07 -16.76
N PRO A 524 1.36 -11.53 -16.45
CA PRO A 524 1.45 -10.40 -15.54
C PRO A 524 0.77 -9.16 -16.16
N PRO A 525 0.10 -8.33 -15.35
CA PRO A 525 -0.49 -7.08 -15.83
C PRO A 525 0.60 -6.15 -16.38
N PRO A 526 0.29 -5.32 -17.39
CA PRO A 526 1.23 -4.33 -17.91
C PRO A 526 1.66 -3.35 -16.80
N MET A 527 2.94 -3.03 -16.76
CA MET A 527 3.52 -2.12 -15.77
C MET A 527 4.34 -1.02 -16.48
N ILE A 528 4.47 0.14 -15.84
CA ILE A 528 5.42 1.16 -16.32
C ILE A 528 6.86 0.68 -16.14
N ALA A 529 7.76 1.10 -17.05
CA ALA A 529 9.14 0.59 -17.10
C ALA A 529 9.86 0.62 -15.76
N ILE A 530 9.77 1.72 -15.01
CA ILE A 530 10.46 1.82 -13.72
C ILE A 530 10.00 0.77 -12.69
N ARG A 531 8.75 0.34 -12.74
CA ARG A 531 8.23 -0.74 -11.87
C ARG A 531 8.74 -2.11 -12.29
N GLU A 532 8.87 -2.34 -13.59
CA GLU A 532 9.49 -3.57 -14.12
C GLU A 532 10.95 -3.66 -13.69
N LEU A 533 11.70 -2.55 -13.78
CA LEU A 533 13.07 -2.49 -13.31
C LEU A 533 13.18 -2.73 -11.79
N LEU A 534 12.27 -2.16 -10.99
CA LEU A 534 12.22 -2.41 -9.54
C LEU A 534 11.98 -3.89 -9.21
N LYS A 535 11.13 -4.56 -10.00
CA LYS A 535 10.87 -6.00 -9.87
C LYS A 535 12.09 -6.84 -10.26
N ALA A 536 12.85 -6.42 -11.27
CA ALA A 536 14.06 -7.11 -11.72
C ALA A 536 15.29 -6.89 -10.82
N LEU A 537 15.34 -5.76 -10.10
CA LEU A 537 16.52 -5.34 -9.32
C LEU A 537 17.03 -6.40 -8.33
N PRO A 538 16.19 -7.11 -7.52
CA PRO A 538 16.69 -8.11 -6.60
C PRO A 538 17.42 -9.27 -7.30
N ALA A 539 16.91 -9.72 -8.45
CA ALA A 539 17.56 -10.76 -9.27
C ALA A 539 18.92 -10.29 -9.82
N CYS A 540 19.04 -9.01 -10.19
CA CYS A 540 20.29 -8.41 -10.63
C CYS A 540 21.34 -8.29 -9.51
N CYS A 541 20.92 -8.43 -8.24
CA CYS A 541 21.80 -8.36 -7.06
C CYS A 541 22.24 -9.74 -6.55
N THR A 542 21.83 -10.82 -7.18
CA THR A 542 22.24 -12.19 -6.82
C THR A 542 23.28 -12.73 -7.80
N THR A 543 24.16 -13.62 -7.31
CA THR A 543 25.03 -14.40 -8.21
C THR A 543 24.20 -15.51 -8.84
N THR A 544 24.21 -15.59 -10.14
CA THR A 544 23.63 -16.73 -10.89
C THR A 544 24.48 -17.98 -10.64
N THR A 545 24.11 -18.78 -9.65
CA THR A 545 24.58 -20.17 -9.60
C THR A 545 23.61 -21.02 -10.41
N SER A 546 24.11 -21.63 -11.45
CA SER A 546 23.35 -22.22 -12.55
C SER A 546 22.67 -23.57 -12.27
N GLU A 547 22.52 -24.00 -11.04
CA GLU A 547 21.79 -25.24 -10.75
C GLU A 547 20.48 -24.92 -10.05
N THR A 548 19.38 -24.87 -10.82
CA THR A 548 18.03 -24.95 -10.28
C THR A 548 17.86 -26.34 -9.65
N ALA A 549 18.04 -26.41 -8.32
CA ALA A 549 17.69 -27.62 -7.59
C ALA A 549 16.22 -27.97 -7.85
N SER A 550 15.87 -29.26 -7.97
CA SER A 550 14.48 -29.64 -8.01
C SER A 550 13.80 -29.15 -6.73
N TRP A 551 12.54 -28.74 -6.80
CA TRP A 551 11.80 -28.19 -5.67
C TRP A 551 11.85 -29.04 -4.41
N ASP A 552 11.79 -30.37 -4.55
CA ASP A 552 11.86 -31.32 -3.44
C ASP A 552 13.24 -31.40 -2.78
N SER A 553 14.30 -31.05 -3.47
CA SER A 553 15.67 -31.03 -2.97
C SER A 553 16.17 -29.63 -2.59
N ALA A 554 15.35 -28.60 -2.80
CA ALA A 554 15.68 -27.23 -2.49
C ALA A 554 15.97 -27.04 -1.00
N ARG A 555 16.95 -26.20 -0.69
CA ARG A 555 17.24 -25.82 0.69
C ARG A 555 16.45 -24.58 1.06
N TRP A 556 15.95 -24.51 2.30
CA TRP A 556 15.23 -23.32 2.76
C TRP A 556 15.64 -22.93 4.19
N GLN A 557 15.52 -21.66 4.49
CA GLN A 557 15.64 -21.07 5.81
C GLN A 557 14.44 -20.18 6.14
N GLY A 558 14.25 -19.87 7.42
CA GLY A 558 13.19 -18.98 7.85
C GLY A 558 13.48 -18.28 9.16
N LEU A 559 12.77 -17.15 9.34
CA LEU A 559 12.79 -16.37 10.58
C LEU A 559 11.37 -16.04 11.00
N GLY A 560 11.00 -16.43 12.21
CA GLY A 560 9.77 -16.01 12.87
C GLY A 560 10.05 -14.91 13.88
N LEU A 561 9.25 -13.85 13.88
CA LEU A 561 9.40 -12.66 14.71
C LEU A 561 8.09 -12.34 15.43
N GLY A 562 8.15 -12.02 16.72
CA GLY A 562 7.02 -11.56 17.51
C GLY A 562 5.99 -12.65 17.86
N PHE A 563 6.33 -13.93 17.79
CA PHE A 563 5.40 -15.03 18.08
C PHE A 563 5.44 -15.45 19.54
N SER A 564 4.27 -15.77 20.09
CA SER A 564 4.17 -16.47 21.37
C SER A 564 4.69 -17.91 21.24
N THR A 565 5.12 -18.50 22.34
CA THR A 565 5.64 -19.90 22.38
C THR A 565 4.65 -20.92 21.79
N ALA A 566 3.35 -20.67 21.93
CA ALA A 566 2.32 -21.55 21.36
C ALA A 566 2.29 -21.46 19.83
N HIS A 567 2.35 -20.24 19.29
CA HIS A 567 2.38 -20.01 17.84
C HIS A 567 3.70 -20.50 17.23
N GLU A 568 4.84 -20.32 17.90
CA GLU A 568 6.11 -20.90 17.46
C GLU A 568 6.04 -22.43 17.30
N ALA A 569 5.42 -23.11 18.27
CA ALA A 569 5.25 -24.57 18.19
C ALA A 569 4.34 -24.99 17.03
N ALA A 570 3.25 -24.24 16.80
CA ALA A 570 2.33 -24.49 15.69
C ALA A 570 3.02 -24.24 14.35
N ILE A 571 3.76 -23.13 14.18
CA ILE A 571 4.53 -22.80 12.98
C ILE A 571 5.59 -23.88 12.70
N LYS A 572 6.32 -24.35 13.71
CA LYS A 572 7.30 -25.47 13.56
C LYS A 572 6.63 -26.74 13.05
N THR A 573 5.42 -27.01 13.52
CA THR A 573 4.64 -28.18 13.09
C THR A 573 4.20 -28.05 11.63
N ALA A 574 3.69 -26.88 11.23
CA ALA A 574 3.29 -26.61 9.87
C ALA A 574 4.50 -26.60 8.92
N ALA A 575 5.61 -25.96 9.31
CA ALA A 575 6.84 -25.87 8.53
C ALA A 575 7.50 -27.25 8.27
N ALA A 576 7.25 -28.25 9.12
CA ALA A 576 7.75 -29.60 8.89
C ALA A 576 7.13 -30.28 7.65
N ARG A 577 6.07 -29.70 7.06
CA ARG A 577 5.40 -30.17 5.84
C ARG A 577 5.87 -29.42 4.60
N LEU A 578 6.69 -28.39 4.74
CA LEU A 578 7.20 -27.63 3.61
C LEU A 578 8.11 -28.48 2.73
N PRO A 579 8.05 -28.33 1.39
CA PRO A 579 8.95 -29.02 0.49
C PRO A 579 10.39 -28.56 0.67
N GLY A 580 11.35 -29.42 0.35
CA GLY A 580 12.77 -29.17 0.49
C GLY A 580 13.31 -29.45 1.90
N GLN A 581 14.56 -29.04 2.13
CA GLN A 581 15.28 -29.33 3.37
C GLN A 581 15.60 -28.03 4.13
N PRO A 582 15.27 -27.97 5.44
CA PRO A 582 15.66 -26.83 6.27
C PRO A 582 17.19 -26.78 6.39
N ALA A 583 17.78 -25.61 6.14
CA ALA A 583 19.21 -25.40 6.22
C ALA A 583 19.51 -23.91 6.45
N SER A 584 20.60 -23.61 7.13
CA SER A 584 21.13 -22.24 7.14
C SER A 584 21.71 -21.92 5.75
N LEU A 585 21.24 -20.85 5.15
CA LEU A 585 21.74 -20.35 3.87
C LEU A 585 22.71 -19.20 4.13
N ASN A 586 23.98 -19.34 3.71
CA ASN A 586 24.93 -18.26 3.85
C ASN A 586 24.74 -17.27 2.70
N HIS A 587 24.29 -16.06 3.02
CA HIS A 587 24.18 -14.95 2.08
C HIS A 587 25.48 -14.13 2.09
N ILE A 588 26.41 -14.51 1.24
CA ILE A 588 27.59 -13.67 0.96
C ILE A 588 27.24 -12.81 -0.24
N ALA A 589 27.01 -11.52 -0.02
CA ALA A 589 26.83 -10.59 -1.12
C ALA A 589 28.10 -10.55 -1.99
N PRO A 590 27.98 -10.67 -3.33
CA PRO A 590 29.16 -10.57 -4.18
C PRO A 590 29.80 -9.20 -4.03
N SER A 591 31.08 -9.16 -3.71
CA SER A 591 31.84 -7.91 -3.67
C SER A 591 32.09 -7.43 -5.10
N LEU A 592 31.50 -6.30 -5.46
CA LEU A 592 31.73 -5.62 -6.74
C LEU A 592 32.57 -4.35 -6.55
N GLY A 593 33.42 -4.30 -5.52
CA GLY A 593 34.19 -3.11 -5.18
C GLY A 593 34.87 -2.47 -6.40
N GLY A 594 34.59 -1.19 -6.67
CA GLY A 594 35.10 -0.44 -7.82
C GLY A 594 34.46 -0.77 -9.17
N GLN A 595 33.61 -1.79 -9.26
CA GLN A 595 32.98 -2.20 -10.52
C GLN A 595 31.63 -1.45 -10.74
N ARG A 596 31.31 -1.25 -12.00
CA ARG A 596 30.01 -0.67 -12.45
C ARG A 596 29.39 -1.64 -13.43
N VAL A 597 28.32 -2.33 -13.00
CA VAL A 597 27.65 -3.39 -13.77
C VAL A 597 26.36 -2.88 -14.36
N TRP A 598 26.10 -3.18 -15.63
CA TRP A 598 24.90 -2.79 -16.37
C TRP A 598 24.05 -4.01 -16.68
N HIS A 599 22.79 -3.99 -16.23
CA HIS A 599 21.77 -4.98 -16.52
C HIS A 599 20.73 -4.36 -17.47
N ALA A 600 20.64 -4.89 -18.69
CA ALA A 600 19.62 -4.50 -19.64
C ALA A 600 18.38 -5.36 -19.43
N VAL A 601 17.25 -4.71 -19.16
CA VAL A 601 15.93 -5.35 -18.98
C VAL A 601 15.03 -4.91 -20.13
N GLN A 602 14.38 -5.84 -20.81
CA GLN A 602 13.41 -5.48 -21.85
C GLN A 602 12.09 -5.06 -21.21
N THR A 603 11.56 -3.92 -21.64
CA THR A 603 10.25 -3.41 -21.26
C THR A 603 9.49 -2.95 -22.51
N ASP A 604 8.17 -2.92 -22.46
CA ASP A 604 7.35 -2.44 -23.58
C ASP A 604 7.25 -0.91 -23.66
N SER A 605 7.84 -0.19 -22.72
CA SER A 605 7.80 1.28 -22.67
C SER A 605 8.82 1.92 -23.63
N PRO A 606 8.44 2.90 -24.42
CA PRO A 606 9.36 3.68 -25.25
C PRO A 606 10.21 4.67 -24.46
N GLU A 607 9.84 4.98 -23.22
CA GLU A 607 10.53 5.96 -22.37
C GLU A 607 11.78 5.36 -21.73
N ALA A 608 12.83 6.17 -21.60
CA ALA A 608 14.05 5.75 -20.93
C ALA A 608 13.83 5.63 -19.42
N ALA A 609 14.10 4.45 -18.86
CA ALA A 609 14.02 4.17 -17.43
C ALA A 609 15.32 3.54 -16.91
N LEU A 610 15.76 4.01 -15.74
CA LEU A 610 17.00 3.58 -15.12
C LEU A 610 16.87 3.55 -13.60
N LEU A 611 17.39 2.47 -13.01
CA LEU A 611 17.68 2.33 -11.59
C LEU A 611 19.19 2.23 -11.40
N LEU A 612 19.73 3.03 -10.48
CA LEU A 612 21.12 2.92 -10.02
C LEU A 612 21.12 2.50 -8.55
N PHE A 613 21.55 1.27 -8.27
CA PHE A 613 21.72 0.75 -6.92
C PHE A 613 23.20 0.80 -6.53
N CYS A 614 23.49 1.49 -5.43
CA CYS A 614 24.81 1.73 -4.89
C CYS A 614 24.91 1.09 -3.49
N PRO A 615 25.34 -0.16 -3.37
CA PRO A 615 25.48 -0.84 -2.09
C PRO A 615 26.56 -0.19 -1.21
N ALA A 616 26.41 -0.34 0.10
CA ALA A 616 27.46 -0.02 1.05
C ALA A 616 28.69 -0.91 0.81
N PRO A 617 29.90 -0.43 1.11
CA PRO A 617 31.13 -1.17 0.81
C PRO A 617 31.28 -2.45 1.64
N SER A 618 30.62 -2.53 2.78
CA SER A 618 30.56 -3.72 3.62
C SER A 618 29.16 -3.91 4.23
N GLN A 619 28.96 -5.05 4.89
CA GLN A 619 27.75 -5.32 5.68
C GLN A 619 27.89 -4.87 7.15
N SER A 620 28.88 -4.02 7.49
CA SER A 620 29.01 -3.50 8.83
C SER A 620 27.88 -2.53 9.20
N LEU A 621 27.47 -2.52 10.46
CA LEU A 621 26.44 -1.58 10.95
C LEU A 621 26.89 -0.11 10.83
N ALA A 622 28.21 0.15 10.87
CA ALA A 622 28.74 1.50 10.70
C ALA A 622 28.54 2.02 9.27
N ASP A 623 28.83 1.18 8.26
CA ASP A 623 28.57 1.51 6.86
C ASP A 623 27.08 1.65 6.59
N GLU A 624 26.26 0.75 7.15
CA GLU A 624 24.81 0.84 7.03
C GLU A 624 24.26 2.15 7.63
N ALA A 625 24.70 2.54 8.83
CA ALA A 625 24.29 3.78 9.49
C ALA A 625 24.67 5.02 8.65
N ALA A 626 25.91 5.03 8.11
CA ALA A 626 26.37 6.12 7.25
C ALA A 626 25.55 6.20 5.94
N TRP A 627 25.25 5.06 5.28
CA TRP A 627 24.41 5.00 4.08
C TRP A 627 22.99 5.47 4.32
N ARG A 628 22.39 5.08 5.45
CA ARG A 628 21.05 5.52 5.83
C ARG A 628 20.98 7.02 6.09
N LEU A 629 21.97 7.57 6.80
CA LEU A 629 22.03 8.99 7.07
C LEU A 629 22.32 9.79 5.79
N LEU A 630 23.22 9.29 4.93
CA LEU A 630 23.47 9.88 3.62
C LEU A 630 22.19 9.87 2.76
N GLY A 631 21.44 8.76 2.74
CA GLY A 631 20.15 8.66 2.05
C GLY A 631 19.11 9.65 2.55
N HIS A 632 19.04 9.85 3.86
CA HIS A 632 18.15 10.83 4.47
C HIS A 632 18.49 12.27 4.03
N LEU A 633 19.76 12.64 4.06
CA LEU A 633 20.24 13.97 3.67
C LEU A 633 20.03 14.28 2.18
N LEU A 634 20.19 13.30 1.30
CA LEU A 634 20.15 13.54 -0.15
C LEU A 634 18.76 13.44 -0.77
N GLN A 635 17.77 12.87 -0.06
CA GLN A 635 16.44 12.58 -0.62
C GLN A 635 15.74 13.84 -1.14
N ALA A 636 15.62 14.87 -0.32
CA ALA A 636 14.98 16.12 -0.69
C ALA A 636 15.79 16.90 -1.75
N PRO A 637 17.13 17.10 -1.62
CA PRO A 637 17.93 17.75 -2.65
C PRO A 637 17.91 17.03 -3.99
N PHE A 638 17.88 15.69 -4.00
CA PHE A 638 17.78 14.90 -5.22
C PHE A 638 16.48 15.16 -5.97
N TYR A 639 15.35 15.07 -5.26
CA TYR A 639 14.04 15.32 -5.81
C TYR A 639 13.93 16.77 -6.33
N GLN A 640 14.33 17.74 -5.50
CA GLN A 640 14.30 19.16 -5.85
C GLN A 640 15.10 19.42 -7.13
N ARG A 641 16.34 18.91 -7.20
CA ARG A 641 17.22 19.17 -8.34
C ARG A 641 16.72 18.51 -9.63
N LEU A 642 16.38 17.21 -9.60
CA LEU A 642 16.09 16.48 -10.83
C LEU A 642 14.61 16.59 -11.24
N ARG A 643 13.69 16.59 -10.30
CA ARG A 643 12.25 16.61 -10.58
C ARG A 643 11.73 18.04 -10.75
N VAL A 644 12.11 18.95 -9.86
CA VAL A 644 11.54 20.30 -9.82
C VAL A 644 12.33 21.28 -10.71
N GLU A 645 13.66 21.39 -10.51
CA GLU A 645 14.46 22.35 -11.24
C GLU A 645 14.76 21.93 -12.69
N LEU A 646 15.18 20.67 -12.89
CA LEU A 646 15.58 20.15 -14.20
C LEU A 646 14.42 19.49 -14.96
N GLN A 647 13.34 19.12 -14.27
CA GLN A 647 12.13 18.51 -14.84
C GLN A 647 12.44 17.32 -15.76
N ILE A 648 13.41 16.48 -15.38
CA ILE A 648 13.93 15.42 -16.25
C ILE A 648 12.96 14.25 -16.45
N GLY A 649 11.93 14.11 -15.61
CA GLY A 649 10.95 13.03 -15.71
C GLY A 649 9.89 13.09 -14.62
N TYR A 650 8.87 12.26 -14.73
CA TYR A 650 7.79 12.19 -13.74
C TYR A 650 8.05 11.17 -12.62
N ALA A 651 8.83 10.13 -12.86
CA ALA A 651 9.28 9.20 -11.83
C ALA A 651 10.75 9.48 -11.49
N VAL A 652 10.97 10.28 -10.45
CA VAL A 652 12.29 10.64 -9.93
C VAL A 652 12.30 10.43 -8.43
N PHE A 653 13.12 9.52 -7.92
CA PHE A 653 13.21 9.21 -6.50
C PHE A 653 14.58 8.70 -6.09
N SER A 654 14.91 8.87 -4.81
CA SER A 654 16.00 8.18 -4.15
C SER A 654 15.49 7.52 -2.86
N SER A 655 16.05 6.38 -2.49
CA SER A 655 15.67 5.65 -1.28
C SER A 655 16.79 4.73 -0.79
N ILE A 656 16.73 4.35 0.48
CA ILE A 656 17.50 3.21 0.99
C ILE A 656 16.78 1.92 0.62
N ARG A 657 17.54 0.93 0.14
CA ARG A 657 17.05 -0.42 -0.10
C ARG A 657 17.97 -1.44 0.55
N GLN A 658 17.38 -2.49 1.11
CA GLN A 658 18.11 -3.68 1.54
C GLN A 658 17.73 -4.84 0.61
N ILE A 659 18.72 -5.46 0.03
CA ILE A 659 18.54 -6.59 -0.89
C ILE A 659 19.49 -7.70 -0.43
N ASN A 660 18.92 -8.86 -0.07
CA ASN A 660 19.68 -10.01 0.42
C ASN A 660 20.67 -9.68 1.55
N GLY A 661 20.24 -8.85 2.52
CA GLY A 661 21.07 -8.43 3.65
C GLY A 661 22.11 -7.35 3.32
N GLN A 662 22.12 -6.80 2.11
CA GLN A 662 23.02 -5.71 1.71
C GLN A 662 22.23 -4.39 1.64
N THR A 663 22.65 -3.41 2.43
CA THR A 663 22.08 -2.04 2.41
C THR A 663 22.70 -1.23 1.27
N GLY A 664 21.90 -0.46 0.54
CA GLY A 664 22.36 0.41 -0.53
C GLY A 664 21.44 1.60 -0.79
N LEU A 665 21.99 2.61 -1.45
CA LEU A 665 21.26 3.74 -2.00
C LEU A 665 20.71 3.36 -3.38
N LEU A 666 19.44 3.61 -3.61
CA LEU A 666 18.77 3.41 -4.88
C LEU A 666 18.31 4.75 -5.43
N PHE A 667 18.69 5.04 -6.68
CA PHE A 667 18.20 6.17 -7.46
C PHE A 667 17.38 5.65 -8.63
N GLY A 668 16.20 6.20 -8.84
CA GLY A 668 15.32 5.83 -9.94
C GLY A 668 14.88 7.04 -10.76
N VAL A 669 14.95 6.91 -12.08
CA VAL A 669 14.50 7.94 -13.02
C VAL A 669 13.81 7.27 -14.21
N GLN A 670 12.62 7.75 -14.55
CA GLN A 670 11.95 7.48 -15.84
C GLN A 670 11.65 8.80 -16.52
N SER A 671 12.09 8.94 -17.77
CA SER A 671 12.01 10.19 -18.53
C SER A 671 11.43 9.97 -19.91
N PRO A 672 10.44 10.77 -20.32
CA PRO A 672 9.93 10.77 -21.70
C PRO A 672 10.83 11.51 -22.69
N SER A 673 11.76 12.34 -22.20
CA SER A 673 12.53 13.28 -23.03
C SER A 673 14.04 13.03 -23.06
N LEU A 674 14.59 12.37 -22.01
CA LEU A 674 16.03 12.11 -21.92
C LEU A 674 16.37 10.68 -22.35
N SER A 675 17.57 10.53 -22.92
CA SER A 675 18.19 9.22 -23.14
C SER A 675 18.74 8.63 -21.84
N LEU A 676 19.05 7.33 -21.81
CA LEU A 676 19.72 6.67 -20.68
C LEU A 676 21.08 7.32 -20.36
N GLU A 677 21.81 7.80 -21.37
CA GLU A 677 23.06 8.53 -21.19
C GLU A 677 22.81 9.85 -20.46
N GLY A 678 21.83 10.66 -20.90
CA GLY A 678 21.48 11.93 -20.26
C GLY A 678 21.02 11.74 -18.81
N ILE A 679 20.22 10.70 -18.51
CA ILE A 679 19.83 10.36 -17.14
C ILE A 679 21.06 10.03 -16.30
N THR A 680 21.96 9.21 -16.83
CA THR A 680 23.19 8.79 -16.12
C THR A 680 24.10 9.98 -15.82
N ASP A 681 24.23 10.93 -16.75
CA ASP A 681 25.05 12.13 -16.56
C ASP A 681 24.48 13.05 -15.47
N HIS A 682 23.17 13.21 -15.42
CA HIS A 682 22.51 13.95 -14.33
C HIS A 682 22.72 13.28 -12.97
N LEU A 683 22.60 11.95 -12.89
CA LEU A 683 22.88 11.19 -11.65
C LEU A 683 24.34 11.37 -11.22
N HIS A 684 25.30 11.19 -12.13
CA HIS A 684 26.74 11.38 -11.82
C HIS A 684 27.03 12.83 -11.39
N THR A 685 26.42 13.81 -12.04
CA THR A 685 26.63 15.21 -11.67
C THR A 685 26.09 15.49 -10.27
N PHE A 686 24.92 14.95 -9.91
CA PHE A 686 24.36 15.08 -8.58
C PHE A 686 25.25 14.40 -7.52
N LEU A 687 25.68 13.15 -7.76
CA LEU A 687 26.54 12.41 -6.82
C LEU A 687 27.85 13.14 -6.52
N LYS A 688 28.46 13.78 -7.50
CA LYS A 688 29.69 14.60 -7.31
C LYS A 688 29.46 15.82 -6.39
N GLN A 689 28.21 16.28 -6.23
CA GLN A 689 27.89 17.43 -5.37
C GLN A 689 27.67 17.03 -3.89
N LEU A 690 27.61 15.73 -3.56
CA LEU A 690 27.33 15.24 -2.21
C LEU A 690 28.27 15.80 -1.12
N PRO A 691 29.63 15.84 -1.32
CA PRO A 691 30.51 16.43 -0.30
C PRO A 691 30.14 17.89 0.02
N ALA A 692 29.79 18.69 -0.99
CA ALA A 692 29.40 20.07 -0.78
C ALA A 692 28.01 20.20 -0.13
N LEU A 693 27.09 19.28 -0.37
CA LEU A 693 25.79 19.23 0.30
C LEU A 693 25.97 18.91 1.79
N ILE A 694 26.80 17.93 2.13
CA ILE A 694 27.10 17.56 3.52
C ILE A 694 27.76 18.75 4.26
N GLU A 695 28.67 19.47 3.61
CA GLU A 695 29.36 20.62 4.20
C GLU A 695 28.41 21.76 4.52
N ARG A 696 27.44 22.02 3.67
CA ARG A 696 26.45 23.11 3.81
C ARG A 696 25.31 22.78 4.78
N SER A 697 25.14 21.55 5.18
CA SER A 697 24.07 21.14 6.09
C SER A 697 24.43 21.50 7.51
N ASP A 698 23.71 22.42 8.14
CA ASP A 698 23.92 22.80 9.54
C ASP A 698 23.58 21.64 10.49
N ASP A 699 22.49 20.91 10.22
CA ASP A 699 22.07 19.70 10.92
C ASP A 699 22.10 18.50 9.96
N LEU A 700 22.74 17.43 10.38
CA LEU A 700 22.80 16.16 9.62
C LEU A 700 21.53 15.31 9.76
N GLY A 701 20.62 15.69 10.66
CA GLY A 701 19.37 14.95 10.90
C GLY A 701 19.55 13.64 11.69
N ASN A 702 20.69 13.42 12.32
CA ASN A 702 21.02 12.20 13.06
C ASN A 702 19.96 11.81 14.08
N LEU A 703 19.54 12.79 14.93
CA LEU A 703 18.55 12.53 15.97
C LEU A 703 17.17 12.22 15.42
N ALA A 704 16.77 12.92 14.35
CA ALA A 704 15.49 12.71 13.69
C ALA A 704 15.43 11.32 13.03
N LEU A 705 16.49 10.96 12.30
CA LEU A 705 16.58 9.65 11.66
C LEU A 705 16.68 8.51 12.69
N ALA A 706 17.52 8.66 13.73
CA ALA A 706 17.69 7.64 14.77
C ALA A 706 16.36 7.33 15.50
N LYS A 707 15.54 8.34 15.77
CA LYS A 707 14.22 8.16 16.39
C LYS A 707 13.29 7.28 15.54
N GLN A 708 13.42 7.29 14.22
CA GLN A 708 12.59 6.46 13.34
C GLN A 708 12.88 4.95 13.51
N PHE A 709 14.06 4.57 14.02
CA PHE A 709 14.44 3.18 14.30
C PHE A 709 14.14 2.74 15.73
N SER A 710 13.51 3.59 16.55
CA SER A 710 13.15 3.17 17.91
C SER A 710 11.98 2.19 17.88
N ALA A 711 11.98 1.23 18.78
CA ALA A 711 10.91 0.25 18.93
C ALA A 711 9.53 0.89 19.20
N GLN A 712 9.51 2.11 19.73
CA GLN A 712 8.29 2.85 20.01
C GLN A 712 7.66 3.53 18.79
N THR A 713 8.46 3.87 17.77
CA THR A 713 8.00 4.62 16.60
C THR A 713 7.96 3.78 15.32
N LEU A 714 8.82 2.76 15.23
CA LEU A 714 8.93 1.90 14.04
C LEU A 714 7.75 0.90 13.99
N PRO A 715 6.93 0.92 12.93
CA PRO A 715 5.88 -0.08 12.74
C PRO A 715 6.43 -1.51 12.74
N ASN A 716 5.72 -2.46 13.33
CA ASN A 716 6.20 -3.84 13.48
C ASN A 716 6.55 -4.51 12.14
N ALA A 717 5.76 -4.27 11.08
CA ALA A 717 6.06 -4.80 9.75
C ALA A 717 7.40 -4.29 9.20
N GLN A 718 7.71 -2.99 9.40
CA GLN A 718 8.98 -2.41 8.98
C GLN A 718 10.15 -2.91 9.84
N ALA A 719 9.93 -3.03 11.15
CA ALA A 719 10.92 -3.62 12.06
C ALA A 719 11.23 -5.08 11.67
N ALA A 720 10.22 -5.87 11.34
CA ALA A 720 10.38 -7.25 10.91
C ALA A 720 11.18 -7.37 9.60
N GLU A 721 10.94 -6.50 8.63
CA GLU A 721 11.71 -6.46 7.38
C GLU A 721 13.19 -6.14 7.64
N LEU A 722 13.47 -5.15 8.49
CA LEU A 722 14.84 -4.82 8.88
C LEU A 722 15.53 -5.97 9.61
N LEU A 723 14.83 -6.64 10.52
CA LEU A 723 15.35 -7.79 11.27
C LEU A 723 15.57 -9.02 10.38
N TRP A 724 14.73 -9.22 9.36
CA TRP A 724 14.96 -10.23 8.34
C TRP A 724 16.26 -9.98 7.58
N HIS A 725 16.47 -8.76 7.10
CA HIS A 725 17.71 -8.41 6.41
C HIS A 725 18.94 -8.46 7.32
N ALA A 726 18.77 -8.09 8.59
CA ALA A 726 19.81 -8.24 9.61
C ALA A 726 20.19 -9.72 9.84
N HIS A 727 19.18 -10.60 9.89
CA HIS A 727 19.39 -12.05 9.98
C HIS A 727 20.18 -12.59 8.78
N LEU A 728 19.82 -12.17 7.56
CA LEU A 728 20.56 -12.54 6.35
C LEU A 728 22.01 -12.05 6.35
N ALA A 729 22.27 -10.87 6.93
CA ALA A 729 23.58 -10.28 7.06
C ALA A 729 24.38 -10.85 8.26
N GLY A 730 23.76 -11.69 9.10
CA GLY A 730 24.41 -12.27 10.28
C GLY A 730 24.54 -11.33 11.47
N HIS A 731 23.72 -10.26 11.53
CA HIS A 731 23.72 -9.31 12.64
C HIS A 731 23.06 -9.90 13.91
N PRO A 732 23.43 -9.40 15.10
CA PRO A 732 22.87 -9.87 16.37
C PRO A 732 21.42 -9.41 16.59
N SER A 733 20.75 -9.98 17.57
CA SER A 733 19.32 -9.72 17.86
C SER A 733 19.03 -8.29 18.31
N ASP A 734 20.02 -7.55 18.82
CA ASP A 734 19.93 -6.14 19.22
C ASP A 734 20.29 -5.16 18.10
N TYR A 735 20.27 -5.63 16.85
CA TYR A 735 20.59 -4.88 15.63
C TYR A 735 19.95 -3.48 15.58
N LEU A 736 18.63 -3.37 15.84
CA LEU A 736 17.93 -2.08 15.76
C LEU A 736 18.49 -1.06 16.78
N VAL A 737 18.82 -1.52 17.99
CA VAL A 737 19.40 -0.68 19.05
C VAL A 737 20.80 -0.21 18.66
N GLN A 738 21.62 -1.11 18.14
CA GLN A 738 22.96 -0.77 17.68
C GLN A 738 22.92 0.18 16.47
N LEU A 739 22.05 -0.08 15.50
CA LEU A 739 21.88 0.79 14.33
C LEU A 739 21.44 2.20 14.74
N GLN A 740 20.46 2.30 15.64
CA GLN A 740 19.99 3.57 16.19
C GLN A 740 21.13 4.37 16.83
N ALA A 741 21.93 3.74 17.68
CA ALA A 741 23.06 4.36 18.34
C ALA A 741 24.14 4.84 17.33
N LEU A 742 24.43 4.03 16.32
CA LEU A 742 25.41 4.39 15.28
C LEU A 742 24.94 5.54 14.39
N ILE A 743 23.66 5.58 14.02
CA ILE A 743 23.07 6.73 13.29
C ILE A 743 23.19 7.99 14.15
N GLN A 744 22.85 7.91 15.45
CA GLN A 744 22.89 9.05 16.36
C GLN A 744 24.30 9.63 16.52
N THR A 745 25.32 8.79 16.51
CA THR A 745 26.72 9.17 16.71
C THR A 745 27.52 9.36 15.42
N CYS A 746 26.89 9.16 14.24
CA CYS A 746 27.57 9.31 12.95
C CYS A 746 28.08 10.76 12.77
N THR A 747 29.37 10.93 12.47
CA THR A 747 30.00 12.25 12.34
C THR A 747 29.95 12.76 10.89
N ARG A 748 30.20 14.06 10.71
CA ARG A 748 30.29 14.68 9.37
C ARG A 748 31.41 14.07 8.56
N GLU A 749 32.57 13.78 9.19
CA GLU A 749 33.71 13.13 8.53
C GLU A 749 33.34 11.72 8.05
N ALA A 750 32.60 10.96 8.85
CA ALA A 750 32.12 9.64 8.44
C ALA A 750 31.20 9.72 7.22
N LEU A 751 30.32 10.72 7.18
CA LEU A 751 29.45 10.96 6.01
C LEU A 751 30.21 11.43 4.77
N GLN A 752 31.20 12.29 4.92
CA GLN A 752 32.07 12.71 3.81
C GLN A 752 32.83 11.51 3.25
N HIS A 753 33.35 10.64 4.12
CA HIS A 753 33.99 9.39 3.72
C HIS A 753 32.98 8.46 2.98
N ALA A 754 31.77 8.30 3.49
CA ALA A 754 30.72 7.53 2.83
C ALA A 754 30.36 8.10 1.44
N ALA A 755 30.26 9.42 1.31
CA ALA A 755 30.02 10.08 0.01
C ALA A 755 31.18 9.88 -0.99
N GLN A 756 32.42 9.88 -0.50
CA GLN A 756 33.58 9.54 -1.32
C GLN A 756 33.52 8.09 -1.79
N GLN A 757 33.29 7.14 -0.88
CA GLN A 757 33.17 5.71 -1.19
C GLN A 757 32.04 5.44 -2.20
N LEU A 758 30.91 6.15 -2.06
CA LEU A 758 29.80 6.07 -3.01
C LEU A 758 30.24 6.50 -4.41
N ASN A 759 30.93 7.65 -4.55
CA ASN A 759 31.41 8.17 -5.84
C ASN A 759 32.46 7.26 -6.50
N GLU A 760 33.29 6.59 -5.69
CA GLU A 760 34.29 5.63 -6.12
C GLU A 760 33.74 4.24 -6.44
N ALA A 761 32.40 4.05 -6.24
CA ALA A 761 31.74 2.77 -6.35
C ALA A 761 32.36 1.69 -5.43
N ALA A 762 32.75 2.04 -4.21
CA ALA A 762 33.45 1.13 -3.30
C ALA A 762 32.67 -0.15 -3.00
N GLY A 763 31.33 -0.09 -2.92
CA GLY A 763 30.43 -1.26 -2.86
C GLY A 763 30.04 -1.84 -4.23
N GLY A 764 30.53 -1.23 -5.31
CA GLY A 764 30.05 -1.46 -6.67
C GLY A 764 28.81 -0.66 -7.01
N TRP A 765 28.57 -0.46 -8.29
CA TRP A 765 27.30 0.10 -8.78
C TRP A 765 26.59 -0.93 -9.66
N ARG A 766 25.29 -1.08 -9.47
CA ARG A 766 24.41 -1.87 -10.34
C ARG A 766 23.42 -0.94 -11.00
N CYS A 767 23.54 -0.80 -12.30
CA CYS A 767 22.58 -0.09 -13.13
C CYS A 767 21.62 -1.11 -13.75
N VAL A 768 20.32 -0.93 -13.56
CA VAL A 768 19.27 -1.71 -14.21
C VAL A 768 18.49 -0.74 -15.09
N ALA A 769 18.47 -0.97 -16.40
CA ALA A 769 17.88 -0.04 -17.34
C ALA A 769 17.14 -0.78 -18.47
N ASN A 770 16.16 -0.10 -19.09
CA ASN A 770 15.39 -0.67 -20.20
C ASN A 770 16.05 -0.49 -21.57
N GLY A 771 17.37 -0.40 -21.60
CA GLY A 771 18.13 -0.29 -22.83
C GLY A 771 19.58 -0.77 -22.70
N PRO A 772 20.31 -0.79 -23.81
CA PRO A 772 21.66 -1.30 -23.86
C PRO A 772 22.63 -0.42 -23.06
N ARG A 773 23.77 -1.02 -22.74
CA ARG A 773 24.90 -0.35 -22.09
C ARG A 773 25.35 0.90 -22.85
N ILE A 774 25.46 2.03 -22.16
CA ILE A 774 25.75 3.35 -22.75
C ILE A 774 27.23 3.61 -23.02
N SER A 775 28.16 2.98 -22.28
CA SER A 775 29.59 3.20 -22.44
C SER A 775 30.43 2.01 -21.96
N THR A 776 31.73 2.01 -22.29
CA THR A 776 32.69 0.99 -21.88
C THR A 776 33.08 1.07 -20.40
N THR A 777 32.73 2.16 -19.70
CA THR A 777 32.96 2.31 -18.25
C THR A 777 32.05 1.40 -17.43
N TRP A 778 30.98 0.91 -18.03
CA TRP A 778 30.09 -0.10 -17.48
C TRP A 778 30.45 -1.48 -18.00
N GLN A 779 30.45 -2.47 -17.14
CA GLN A 779 30.58 -3.89 -17.52
C GLN A 779 29.18 -4.43 -17.80
N ALA A 780 28.99 -5.18 -18.89
CA ALA A 780 27.75 -5.89 -19.08
C ALA A 780 27.62 -6.97 -18.00
N ALA A 781 26.42 -7.11 -17.43
CA ALA A 781 26.13 -8.28 -16.61
C ALA A 781 26.25 -9.55 -17.48
N GLY A 782 26.97 -10.55 -16.98
CA GLY A 782 27.20 -11.82 -17.66
C GLY A 782 25.95 -12.67 -17.72
#